data_559f2534a0106b984f326b165b8ea069
#
_entry.id   559f2534a0106b984f326b165b8ea069
#
_cell.length_a   1.000
_cell.length_b   1.000
_cell.length_c   1.000
_cell.angle_alpha   90.00
_cell.angle_beta   90.00
_cell.angle_gamma   90.00
#
_symmetry.space_group_name_H-M   'P 1'
#
loop_
_entity.id
_entity.type
_entity.pdbx_description
1 polymer ?
#
loop_
_entity_poly.entity_id
_entity_poly.type
_entity_poly.pdbx_seq_one_letter_code
_entity_poly.pdbx_strand_id
1 'polypeptide(L)'
;MKLRGFMVAAMIAVALSFSACGGTTAKTTPAGFTIGGTVSGLPSHLFGFNGLELQDNGGAEMPVADNGSFTFPTAVASGATYSVTVTVDPNNPVAQTCVVANGSGTAMADVTTVQITCTTTNFTIGGTVSGLTGTAVLQDNGGDNLSVSGNGSFTFVTPLASGSAYAVTVLTQPSGQTCFVNNGSGNVGKNNVTGVVVTCGAGNGTFTIGGTVTGLTGSGMVLQDDLSNNLTITGNGSFTFSTAIAAGSGYSVTVLTQPSSPTQSCTVSNASGTVGSMNVTTVVVTCAAVPAYTIGGSILGVTGSGLVLQDNGGDNLSPTGDGSFTFATPVASGATYKVTVLTEPTNPTQTCTIANGGGTVGNANVTTVQISCAAGVVNEWTWVNGSNTVNQLATYGTLSTPAAGNVPGAREGSVTWTDLSGNLWLFGGGGFATANIGYLNDLWEFNPSLGQWTWMGGSNVINQKGVYGTQGLADPGNIPGARQYAMSWTDSYGNFWLFGGTGYDSNGKSDLLNDLWEYEPSTGEWTWVSGANVIDQSAVYGTEGTPDPGNVPSSRFDGQTWADAHGNLWLFGGEVYCAQCGSGSNTYGNDLWEFTPTNGEWTWVGGTNEVNQAGVYGTEGKPAAGNMPPYTAEAATWTDAAGAFWMFAGGSNILWRYSGGEWTWIDGVPPTQCCSNPYYGTLGTPGPNNIPGGRILTVQWMDDFGNAWIFGGYGEDSEGNDNPLNDLWRYSPGVNEWAWMGGSNVVNQKGVYGTRGMAAPGNIPGARWDAISWTDSSGNFWLFGGGGYDSNGTDDLLNDLWEFKP
;
A
#
# COMPACT_ATOMS: atom_id res chain seq x y z
N MET A 1 -20.08 27.30 23.44
CA MET A 1 -19.80 28.73 23.32
C MET A 1 -18.90 28.95 22.12
N LYS A 2 -19.46 29.61 21.09
CA LYS A 2 -18.91 30.11 19.82
C LYS A 2 -18.09 29.16 18.92
N LEU A 3 -18.81 28.59 17.95
CA LEU A 3 -18.33 28.14 16.64
C LEU A 3 -17.67 29.29 15.87
N ARG A 4 -16.59 29.02 15.18
CA ARG A 4 -16.23 29.74 13.95
C ARG A 4 -15.90 28.72 12.86
N GLY A 5 -16.83 28.67 11.87
CA GLY A 5 -16.61 27.94 10.63
C GLY A 5 -15.70 28.73 9.69
N PHE A 6 -14.86 28.03 8.92
CA PHE A 6 -14.16 28.59 7.78
C PHE A 6 -14.84 28.13 6.50
N MET A 7 -15.44 29.09 5.79
CA MET A 7 -15.83 28.97 4.40
C MET A 7 -14.60 29.26 3.53
N VAL A 8 -14.26 28.32 2.66
CA VAL A 8 -13.38 28.58 1.52
C VAL A 8 -14.24 29.03 0.34
N ALA A 9 -14.13 30.28 -0.06
CA ALA A 9 -14.77 30.82 -1.26
C ALA A 9 -13.80 30.74 -2.44
N ALA A 10 -14.13 29.93 -3.44
CA ALA A 10 -13.47 29.95 -4.74
C ALA A 10 -13.98 31.17 -5.55
N MET A 11 -13.10 32.07 -5.93
CA MET A 11 -13.41 33.15 -6.89
C MET A 11 -13.04 32.69 -8.30
N ILE A 12 -14.05 32.47 -9.11
CA ILE A 12 -13.94 32.40 -10.59
C ILE A 12 -14.01 33.82 -11.13
N ALA A 13 -12.93 34.28 -11.78
CA ALA A 13 -12.93 35.55 -12.50
C ALA A 13 -13.43 35.34 -13.93
N VAL A 14 -14.61 35.84 -14.22
CA VAL A 14 -15.13 35.99 -15.60
C VAL A 14 -14.76 37.36 -16.12
N ALA A 15 -13.93 37.41 -17.15
CA ALA A 15 -13.62 38.66 -17.87
C ALA A 15 -14.77 39.00 -18.86
N LEU A 16 -15.47 40.07 -18.62
CA LEU A 16 -16.38 40.70 -19.56
C LEU A 16 -15.71 41.97 -20.12
N SER A 17 -15.47 41.95 -21.42
CA SER A 17 -15.02 43.09 -22.18
C SER A 17 -16.17 44.06 -22.47
N PHE A 18 -16.08 45.29 -22.00
CA PHE A 18 -16.87 46.40 -22.51
C PHE A 18 -15.95 47.46 -23.13
N SER A 19 -16.18 47.74 -24.39
CA SER A 19 -15.59 48.83 -25.13
C SER A 19 -16.46 50.06 -24.94
N ALA A 20 -15.92 51.15 -24.40
CA ALA A 20 -16.49 52.48 -24.52
C ALA A 20 -15.37 53.53 -24.59
N CYS A 21 -15.40 54.27 -25.66
CA CYS A 21 -14.52 55.38 -25.99
C CYS A 21 -14.84 56.63 -25.15
N GLY A 22 -13.79 57.27 -24.59
CA GLY A 22 -13.93 58.58 -23.89
C GLY A 22 -12.62 58.97 -23.23
N GLY A 23 -11.83 59.83 -23.86
CA GLY A 23 -10.54 60.24 -23.40
C GLY A 23 -10.56 61.08 -22.12
N THR A 24 -9.67 60.75 -21.21
CA THR A 24 -9.03 61.67 -20.27
C THR A 24 -7.65 61.14 -19.92
N THR A 25 -6.74 62.03 -19.75
CA THR A 25 -5.34 61.94 -19.48
C THR A 25 -4.93 60.79 -18.54
N ALA A 26 -4.11 59.87 -19.05
CA ALA A 26 -3.48 58.78 -18.28
C ALA A 26 -2.54 59.39 -17.24
N LYS A 27 -2.86 59.27 -15.97
CA LYS A 27 -1.90 59.36 -14.87
C LYS A 27 -1.11 58.06 -14.86
N THR A 28 0.10 58.07 -15.36
CA THR A 28 1.04 56.96 -15.26
C THR A 28 1.28 56.69 -13.77
N THR A 29 0.71 55.57 -13.25
CA THR A 29 1.17 55.00 -12.01
C THR A 29 2.64 54.57 -12.24
N PRO A 30 3.58 54.94 -11.31
CA PRO A 30 4.94 54.49 -11.42
C PRO A 30 4.97 52.95 -11.44
N ALA A 31 5.76 52.38 -12.37
CA ALA A 31 6.01 50.94 -12.39
C ALA A 31 6.51 50.52 -10.98
N GLY A 32 5.79 49.62 -10.32
CA GLY A 32 6.24 49.08 -9.05
C GLY A 32 7.20 47.91 -9.31
N PHE A 33 8.12 47.69 -8.37
CA PHE A 33 9.08 46.62 -8.37
C PHE A 33 8.64 45.53 -7.37
N THR A 34 8.87 44.28 -7.71
CA THR A 34 8.58 43.14 -6.83
C THR A 34 9.67 42.99 -5.78
N ILE A 35 9.28 42.59 -4.56
CA ILE A 35 10.18 42.27 -3.47
C ILE A 35 10.15 40.79 -3.24
N GLY A 36 11.30 40.11 -3.24
CA GLY A 36 11.44 38.69 -3.04
C GLY A 36 12.85 38.27 -2.70
N GLY A 37 13.06 36.99 -2.64
CA GLY A 37 14.35 36.42 -2.28
C GLY A 37 14.29 34.89 -2.16
N THR A 38 15.07 34.37 -1.22
CA THR A 38 15.14 32.91 -0.97
C THR A 38 14.97 32.58 0.50
N VAL A 39 14.34 31.45 0.77
CA VAL A 39 14.23 30.84 2.09
C VAL A 39 15.05 29.55 2.11
N SER A 40 15.76 29.30 3.20
CA SER A 40 16.57 28.12 3.42
C SER A 40 16.51 27.66 4.88
N GLY A 41 16.73 26.36 5.11
CA GLY A 41 16.78 25.76 6.44
C GLY A 41 15.41 25.37 7.02
N LEU A 42 14.32 25.45 6.24
CA LEU A 42 13.05 24.84 6.65
C LEU A 42 13.16 23.32 6.56
N PRO A 43 12.53 22.56 7.49
CA PRO A 43 12.47 21.12 7.39
C PRO A 43 11.62 20.72 6.18
N SER A 44 11.94 19.60 5.55
CA SER A 44 11.10 19.01 4.50
C SER A 44 9.74 18.59 5.07
N HIS A 45 8.67 18.87 4.34
CA HIS A 45 7.30 18.51 4.72
C HIS A 45 6.65 17.65 3.67
N LEU A 46 6.02 16.56 4.12
CA LEU A 46 5.15 15.74 3.26
C LEU A 46 3.74 16.33 3.14
N PHE A 47 3.24 17.07 4.14
CA PHE A 47 1.92 17.73 4.09
C PHE A 47 1.83 18.91 5.06
N GLY A 48 1.51 20.09 4.57
CA GLY A 48 1.04 21.23 5.34
C GLY A 48 2.00 22.42 5.46
N PHE A 49 1.48 23.50 6.03
CA PHE A 49 2.22 24.75 6.27
C PHE A 49 3.09 24.63 7.52
N ASN A 50 4.40 24.96 7.41
CA ASN A 50 5.36 24.86 8.52
C ASN A 50 5.26 26.03 9.53
N GLY A 51 4.44 27.03 9.24
CA GLY A 51 4.17 28.16 10.11
C GLY A 51 5.10 29.35 9.91
N LEU A 52 5.93 29.42 8.86
CA LEU A 52 6.72 30.61 8.51
C LEU A 52 5.82 31.66 7.84
N GLU A 53 5.77 32.87 8.40
CA GLU A 53 5.10 34.01 7.77
C GLU A 53 6.03 35.16 7.62
N LEU A 54 6.04 35.78 6.45
CA LEU A 54 6.83 36.95 6.10
C LEU A 54 5.90 38.14 5.84
N GLN A 55 6.40 39.34 6.11
CA GLN A 55 5.68 40.59 5.87
C GLN A 55 6.63 41.63 5.27
N ASP A 56 6.18 42.36 4.22
CA ASP A 56 6.88 43.53 3.71
C ASP A 56 6.15 44.80 4.10
N ASN A 57 6.88 45.79 4.65
CA ASN A 57 6.39 47.13 5.04
C ASN A 57 5.11 47.11 5.90
N GLY A 58 4.92 46.10 6.74
CA GLY A 58 3.72 45.97 7.57
C GLY A 58 2.44 45.70 6.80
N GLY A 59 2.58 45.18 5.52
CA GLY A 59 1.46 44.73 4.66
C GLY A 59 0.81 43.44 5.09
N ALA A 60 0.16 42.73 4.18
CA ALA A 60 -0.42 41.40 4.45
C ALA A 60 0.70 40.37 4.69
N GLU A 61 0.50 39.50 5.65
CA GLU A 61 1.37 38.35 5.88
C GLU A 61 1.33 37.37 4.73
N MET A 62 2.49 36.86 4.36
CA MET A 62 2.67 35.87 3.30
C MET A 62 3.21 34.58 3.90
N PRO A 63 2.44 33.49 3.87
CA PRO A 63 2.91 32.19 4.31
C PRO A 63 3.94 31.63 3.31
N VAL A 64 5.00 31.00 3.84
CA VAL A 64 6.01 30.30 3.05
C VAL A 64 6.04 28.83 3.47
N ALA A 65 5.76 27.93 2.54
CA ALA A 65 5.64 26.51 2.82
C ALA A 65 7.00 25.78 2.80
N ASP A 66 7.90 26.13 1.88
CA ASP A 66 9.10 25.37 1.57
C ASP A 66 10.33 26.25 1.38
N ASN A 67 11.50 25.58 1.34
CA ASN A 67 12.73 26.21 0.91
C ASN A 67 12.64 26.61 -0.57
N GLY A 68 13.25 27.71 -0.93
CA GLY A 68 13.28 28.19 -2.31
C GLY A 68 13.00 29.68 -2.44
N SER A 69 12.64 30.10 -3.63
CA SER A 69 12.38 31.51 -3.93
C SER A 69 10.97 31.94 -3.49
N PHE A 70 10.87 33.17 -2.99
CA PHE A 70 9.59 33.79 -2.66
C PHE A 70 9.48 35.17 -3.30
N THR A 71 8.26 35.64 -3.53
CA THR A 71 7.97 36.99 -4.02
C THR A 71 6.68 37.48 -3.43
N PHE A 72 6.69 38.67 -2.84
CA PHE A 72 5.47 39.30 -2.31
C PHE A 72 4.52 39.65 -3.45
N PRO A 73 3.22 39.46 -3.27
CA PRO A 73 2.21 39.72 -4.32
C PRO A 73 2.02 41.20 -4.59
N THR A 74 2.41 42.08 -3.66
CA THR A 74 2.26 43.54 -3.75
C THR A 74 3.58 44.20 -4.18
N ALA A 75 3.57 44.85 -5.32
CA ALA A 75 4.76 45.59 -5.80
C ALA A 75 4.95 46.91 -5.03
N VAL A 76 6.19 47.27 -4.80
CA VAL A 76 6.62 48.55 -4.15
C VAL A 76 6.96 49.58 -5.21
N ALA A 77 6.48 50.82 -5.05
CA ALA A 77 6.69 51.89 -6.04
C ALA A 77 8.21 52.16 -6.24
N SER A 78 8.61 52.49 -7.46
CA SER A 78 10.01 52.88 -7.76
C SER A 78 10.53 53.97 -6.82
N GLY A 79 11.66 53.74 -6.17
CA GLY A 79 12.26 54.66 -5.21
C GLY A 79 11.67 54.59 -3.78
N ALA A 80 10.68 53.76 -3.52
CA ALA A 80 10.15 53.53 -2.19
C ALA A 80 10.99 52.48 -1.42
N THR A 81 10.96 52.55 -0.12
CA THR A 81 11.65 51.59 0.74
C THR A 81 10.86 50.29 0.89
N TYR A 82 11.53 49.17 1.07
CA TYR A 82 10.98 47.89 1.48
C TYR A 82 11.60 47.46 2.81
N SER A 83 10.84 46.67 3.60
CA SER A 83 11.30 46.15 4.88
C SER A 83 10.61 44.80 5.14
N VAL A 84 11.31 43.73 4.78
CA VAL A 84 10.86 42.36 4.97
C VAL A 84 11.20 41.89 6.39
N THR A 85 10.21 41.35 7.07
CA THR A 85 10.35 40.81 8.44
C THR A 85 9.70 39.42 8.51
N VAL A 86 10.19 38.59 9.42
CA VAL A 86 9.52 37.36 9.86
C VAL A 86 8.51 37.75 10.92
N THR A 87 7.24 37.46 10.71
CA THR A 87 6.17 37.73 11.68
C THR A 87 5.83 36.49 12.51
N VAL A 88 6.00 35.30 11.93
CA VAL A 88 5.83 34.02 12.63
C VAL A 88 6.99 33.11 12.28
N ASP A 89 7.69 32.62 13.29
CA ASP A 89 8.73 31.62 13.15
C ASP A 89 8.13 30.20 13.01
N PRO A 90 8.72 29.31 12.22
CA PRO A 90 8.24 27.94 12.07
C PRO A 90 8.25 27.17 13.40
N ASN A 91 7.20 26.41 13.64
CA ASN A 91 7.10 25.60 14.85
C ASN A 91 6.56 24.18 14.63
N ASN A 92 6.46 23.75 13.39
CA ASN A 92 5.99 22.41 12.97
C ASN A 92 6.86 21.89 11.82
N PRO A 93 7.45 20.68 11.88
CA PRO A 93 7.43 19.70 12.98
C PRO A 93 8.30 20.10 14.17
N VAL A 94 9.27 20.98 14.01
CA VAL A 94 10.21 21.43 15.04
C VAL A 94 10.20 22.95 15.18
N ALA A 95 10.53 23.48 16.36
CA ALA A 95 10.66 24.90 16.57
C ALA A 95 11.93 25.42 15.90
N GLN A 96 11.81 26.49 15.11
CA GLN A 96 12.92 27.15 14.42
C GLN A 96 12.88 28.68 14.71
N THR A 97 14.01 29.32 14.49
CA THR A 97 14.12 30.79 14.47
C THR A 97 14.71 31.19 13.11
N CYS A 98 14.01 32.10 12.44
CA CYS A 98 14.40 32.57 11.11
C CYS A 98 14.93 34.01 11.17
N VAL A 99 16.03 34.26 10.49
CA VAL A 99 16.64 35.57 10.38
C VAL A 99 16.61 36.10 8.95
N VAL A 100 16.39 37.39 8.81
CA VAL A 100 16.35 38.08 7.52
C VAL A 100 17.65 38.79 7.25
N ALA A 101 18.29 38.48 6.12
CA ALA A 101 19.41 39.26 5.60
C ALA A 101 18.97 39.99 4.33
N ASN A 102 19.51 41.20 4.11
CA ASN A 102 19.13 42.11 3.01
C ASN A 102 17.62 42.44 2.96
N GLY A 103 16.95 42.35 4.11
CA GLY A 103 15.51 42.53 4.24
C GLY A 103 15.01 43.95 4.03
N SER A 104 15.89 44.95 3.95
CA SER A 104 15.47 46.33 3.79
C SER A 104 16.34 47.07 2.79
N GLY A 105 15.72 48.04 2.11
CA GLY A 105 16.40 48.84 1.08
C GLY A 105 15.43 49.78 0.35
N THR A 106 15.88 50.30 -0.79
CA THR A 106 15.08 51.11 -1.70
C THR A 106 14.91 50.41 -3.01
N ALA A 107 13.67 50.20 -3.50
CA ALA A 107 13.35 49.46 -4.70
C ALA A 107 13.63 50.32 -5.93
N MET A 108 14.75 50.09 -6.62
CA MET A 108 15.14 50.71 -7.90
C MET A 108 15.03 49.77 -9.08
N ALA A 109 14.82 48.49 -8.80
CA ALA A 109 14.55 47.36 -9.71
C ALA A 109 13.85 46.27 -8.89
N ASP A 110 13.42 45.16 -9.52
CA ASP A 110 12.94 43.99 -8.79
C ASP A 110 14.02 43.51 -7.82
N VAL A 111 13.63 43.30 -6.57
CA VAL A 111 14.50 42.86 -5.49
C VAL A 111 14.33 41.33 -5.36
N THR A 112 15.43 40.60 -5.57
CA THR A 112 15.48 39.13 -5.45
C THR A 112 16.55 38.69 -4.44
N THR A 113 17.11 39.64 -3.67
CA THR A 113 18.29 39.41 -2.84
C THR A 113 18.01 39.24 -1.35
N VAL A 114 16.77 39.28 -0.96
CA VAL A 114 16.38 39.01 0.44
C VAL A 114 16.65 37.52 0.75
N GLN A 115 17.29 37.28 1.90
CA GLN A 115 17.59 35.90 2.33
C GLN A 115 16.98 35.66 3.70
N ILE A 116 16.21 34.59 3.79
CA ILE A 116 15.65 34.09 5.05
C ILE A 116 16.38 32.78 5.36
N THR A 117 17.03 32.74 6.53
CA THR A 117 17.71 31.54 6.99
C THR A 117 17.10 31.08 8.32
N CYS A 118 16.54 29.88 8.33
CA CYS A 118 15.89 29.26 9.48
C CYS A 118 16.84 28.25 10.13
N THR A 119 16.92 28.24 11.45
CA THR A 119 17.73 27.33 12.25
C THR A 119 16.90 26.73 13.37
N THR A 120 17.08 25.44 13.65
CA THR A 120 16.35 24.73 14.71
C THR A 120 16.69 25.35 16.07
N THR A 121 15.68 25.67 16.86
CA THR A 121 15.83 26.24 18.18
C THR A 121 16.23 25.17 19.20
N ASN A 122 17.18 25.50 20.05
CA ASN A 122 17.66 24.60 21.10
C ASN A 122 16.99 24.91 22.45
N PHE A 123 16.70 23.85 23.22
CA PHE A 123 16.06 23.90 24.52
C PHE A 123 16.87 23.10 25.55
N THR A 124 16.85 23.56 26.80
CA THR A 124 17.56 22.88 27.90
C THR A 124 16.77 21.70 28.43
N ILE A 125 17.49 20.68 28.90
CA ILE A 125 16.95 19.51 29.59
C ILE A 125 17.20 19.67 31.10
N GLY A 126 16.17 19.47 31.92
CA GLY A 126 16.28 19.60 33.37
C GLY A 126 15.06 19.05 34.09
N GLY A 127 15.04 19.24 35.41
CA GLY A 127 13.99 18.71 36.26
C GLY A 127 14.25 18.96 37.73
N THR A 128 13.85 18.06 38.60
CA THR A 128 13.97 18.14 40.04
C THR A 128 14.58 16.89 40.65
N VAL A 129 15.39 17.07 41.69
CA VAL A 129 15.95 16.02 42.55
C VAL A 129 15.32 16.07 43.91
N SER A 130 14.94 14.94 44.48
CA SER A 130 14.37 14.80 45.81
C SER A 130 14.94 13.59 46.57
N GLY A 131 14.98 13.67 47.88
CA GLY A 131 15.47 12.59 48.77
C GLY A 131 16.99 12.33 48.73
N LEU A 132 17.75 13.13 47.97
CA LEU A 132 19.19 12.99 47.83
C LEU A 132 19.91 13.43 49.13
N THR A 133 20.77 12.52 49.64
CA THR A 133 21.79 12.79 50.62
C THR A 133 23.15 12.38 50.04
N GLY A 134 24.06 13.32 49.85
CA GLY A 134 25.34 13.11 49.16
C GLY A 134 25.31 13.63 47.72
N THR A 135 26.12 13.06 46.86
CA THR A 135 26.27 13.51 45.47
C THR A 135 25.93 12.37 44.50
N ALA A 136 25.06 12.69 43.51
CA ALA A 136 24.79 11.83 42.35
C ALA A 136 25.34 12.50 41.08
N VAL A 137 25.70 11.73 40.07
CA VAL A 137 25.99 12.23 38.73
C VAL A 137 24.90 11.78 37.80
N LEU A 138 24.19 12.76 37.24
CA LEU A 138 23.22 12.57 36.19
C LEU A 138 23.92 12.67 34.83
N GLN A 139 23.42 11.98 33.82
CA GLN A 139 23.96 12.00 32.46
C GLN A 139 22.80 12.07 31.48
N ASP A 140 22.89 12.98 30.49
CA ASP A 140 21.98 13.02 29.35
C ASP A 140 22.68 12.48 28.09
N ASN A 141 21.97 11.63 27.32
CA ASN A 141 22.42 11.06 26.06
C ASN A 141 23.85 10.46 26.10
N GLY A 142 24.26 9.90 27.23
CA GLY A 142 25.54 9.23 27.39
C GLY A 142 26.77 10.14 27.35
N GLY A 143 26.61 11.48 27.31
CA GLY A 143 27.73 12.41 27.15
C GLY A 143 27.71 13.66 28.04
N ASP A 144 26.58 14.27 28.30
CA ASP A 144 26.49 15.46 29.16
C ASP A 144 26.29 15.04 30.62
N ASN A 145 27.30 15.29 31.46
CA ASN A 145 27.32 14.85 32.85
C ASN A 145 27.08 16.04 33.80
N LEU A 146 26.14 15.86 34.72
CA LEU A 146 25.77 16.87 35.70
C LEU A 146 25.87 16.33 37.13
N SER A 147 26.78 16.87 37.95
CA SER A 147 26.87 16.53 39.38
C SER A 147 25.81 17.32 40.17
N VAL A 148 24.99 16.59 40.91
CA VAL A 148 23.95 17.13 41.80
C VAL A 148 24.25 16.72 43.22
N SER A 149 24.32 17.69 44.15
CA SER A 149 24.72 17.47 45.55
C SER A 149 23.63 17.79 46.56
N GLY A 150 22.42 18.08 46.11
CA GLY A 150 21.26 18.40 46.94
C GLY A 150 19.94 18.31 46.21
N ASN A 151 18.87 18.41 46.98
CA ASN A 151 17.49 18.43 46.45
C ASN A 151 17.19 19.77 45.79
N GLY A 152 16.38 19.79 44.78
CA GLY A 152 15.95 20.99 44.04
C GLY A 152 16.01 20.82 42.55
N SER A 153 15.94 21.93 41.80
CA SER A 153 15.95 21.87 40.34
C SER A 153 17.38 21.67 39.80
N PHE A 154 17.45 21.01 38.65
CA PHE A 154 18.69 20.83 37.89
C PHE A 154 18.45 21.14 36.41
N THR A 155 19.52 21.49 35.70
CA THR A 155 19.51 21.73 34.25
C THR A 155 20.85 21.35 33.67
N PHE A 156 20.87 20.56 32.61
CA PHE A 156 22.06 20.22 31.87
C PHE A 156 22.60 21.43 31.09
N VAL A 157 23.92 21.43 30.91
CA VAL A 157 24.62 22.57 30.30
C VAL A 157 24.42 22.63 28.79
N THR A 158 24.32 21.47 28.13
CA THR A 158 24.20 21.35 26.68
C THR A 158 22.73 21.39 26.26
N PRO A 159 22.25 22.43 25.60
CA PRO A 159 20.89 22.45 25.07
C PRO A 159 20.78 21.51 23.85
N LEU A 160 19.63 20.88 23.67
CA LEU A 160 19.31 20.00 22.53
C LEU A 160 18.34 20.69 21.56
N ALA A 161 18.51 20.41 20.29
CA ALA A 161 17.63 20.92 19.23
C ALA A 161 16.19 20.40 19.40
N SER A 162 15.18 21.25 19.08
CA SER A 162 13.78 20.80 18.99
C SER A 162 13.66 19.59 18.08
N GLY A 163 12.92 18.58 18.51
CA GLY A 163 12.80 17.29 17.82
C GLY A 163 13.81 16.21 18.25
N SER A 164 14.96 16.60 18.81
CA SER A 164 15.98 15.64 19.26
C SER A 164 15.52 14.83 20.47
N ALA A 165 15.96 13.57 20.54
CA ALA A 165 15.72 12.75 21.71
C ALA A 165 16.63 13.18 22.89
N TYR A 166 16.11 13.04 24.12
CA TYR A 166 16.89 13.14 25.35
C TYR A 166 16.73 11.85 26.17
N ALA A 167 17.77 11.49 26.92
CA ALA A 167 17.78 10.31 27.77
C ALA A 167 18.64 10.55 29.04
N VAL A 168 17.98 11.02 30.09
CA VAL A 168 18.61 11.29 31.39
C VAL A 168 18.66 10.03 32.24
N THR A 169 19.85 9.68 32.69
CA THR A 169 20.14 8.53 33.56
C THR A 169 20.93 8.94 34.77
N VAL A 170 21.05 8.08 35.80
CA VAL A 170 21.99 8.26 36.90
C VAL A 170 23.28 7.50 36.59
N LEU A 171 24.31 8.23 36.21
CA LEU A 171 25.62 7.67 35.90
C LEU A 171 26.36 7.18 37.18
N THR A 172 26.26 7.94 38.28
CA THR A 172 26.87 7.58 39.53
C THR A 172 25.89 7.76 40.68
N GLN A 173 25.62 6.67 41.39
CA GLN A 173 24.75 6.67 42.57
C GLN A 173 25.43 7.28 43.78
N PRO A 174 24.71 7.96 44.69
CA PRO A 174 25.25 8.42 45.94
C PRO A 174 25.52 7.24 46.91
N SER A 175 26.48 7.41 47.78
CA SER A 175 26.83 6.34 48.75
C SER A 175 25.65 6.07 49.70
N GLY A 176 25.21 4.79 49.76
CA GLY A 176 24.15 4.33 50.64
C GLY A 176 22.73 4.68 50.21
N GLN A 177 22.54 5.20 49.01
CA GLN A 177 21.26 5.48 48.40
C GLN A 177 21.20 5.00 46.96
N THR A 178 20.01 4.80 46.48
CA THR A 178 19.76 4.58 45.07
C THR A 178 18.83 5.68 44.54
N CYS A 179 19.21 6.33 43.45
CA CYS A 179 18.45 7.37 42.79
C CYS A 179 17.85 6.83 41.47
N PHE A 180 16.65 7.23 41.17
CA PHE A 180 15.90 6.81 39.97
C PHE A 180 15.42 8.03 39.22
N VAL A 181 15.33 7.89 37.90
CA VAL A 181 14.87 8.94 37.01
C VAL A 181 13.51 8.57 36.46
N ASN A 182 12.52 9.43 36.69
CA ASN A 182 11.21 9.39 36.07
C ASN A 182 11.14 10.47 34.98
N ASN A 183 10.41 10.20 33.92
CA ASN A 183 10.33 11.05 32.72
C ASN A 183 11.71 11.42 32.17
N GLY A 184 12.68 10.49 32.31
CA GLY A 184 14.07 10.71 31.91
C GLY A 184 14.30 10.69 30.41
N SER A 185 13.34 10.22 29.61
CA SER A 185 13.50 10.13 28.16
C SER A 185 12.30 10.70 27.40
N GLY A 186 12.54 11.17 26.21
CA GLY A 186 11.53 11.74 25.33
C GLY A 186 12.15 12.54 24.21
N ASN A 187 11.32 13.25 23.46
CA ASN A 187 11.78 14.21 22.44
C ASN A 187 11.61 15.65 22.94
N VAL A 188 12.58 16.47 22.60
CA VAL A 188 12.57 17.90 22.90
C VAL A 188 11.47 18.58 22.10
N GLY A 189 10.49 19.12 22.79
CA GLY A 189 9.38 19.84 22.16
C GLY A 189 9.73 21.26 21.74
N LYS A 190 8.82 22.19 22.00
CA LYS A 190 8.93 23.62 21.66
C LYS A 190 9.30 24.51 22.87
N ASN A 191 9.69 23.87 23.99
CA ASN A 191 10.05 24.54 25.25
C ASN A 191 11.13 23.71 25.96
N ASN A 192 11.78 24.35 26.95
CA ASN A 192 12.69 23.64 27.84
C ASN A 192 12.00 22.43 28.51
N VAL A 193 12.68 21.31 28.55
CA VAL A 193 12.23 20.12 29.29
C VAL A 193 12.54 20.37 30.77
N THR A 194 11.52 20.43 31.61
CA THR A 194 11.61 20.63 33.05
C THR A 194 10.96 19.52 33.86
N GLY A 195 10.42 18.51 33.18
CA GLY A 195 9.62 17.44 33.78
C GLY A 195 10.39 16.22 34.24
N VAL A 196 11.72 16.19 34.13
CA VAL A 196 12.52 15.08 34.62
C VAL A 196 12.54 15.06 36.16
N VAL A 197 12.23 13.92 36.78
CA VAL A 197 12.18 13.78 38.22
C VAL A 197 13.17 12.70 38.69
N VAL A 198 14.11 13.10 39.52
CA VAL A 198 15.05 12.19 40.16
C VAL A 198 14.68 12.02 41.63
N THR A 199 14.43 10.78 42.04
CA THR A 199 14.08 10.46 43.43
C THR A 199 15.11 9.51 44.00
N CYS A 200 15.68 9.84 45.17
CA CYS A 200 16.69 9.07 45.84
C CYS A 200 16.16 8.50 47.17
N GLY A 201 16.49 7.27 47.50
CA GLY A 201 16.06 6.64 48.76
C GLY A 201 16.97 5.47 49.15
N ALA A 202 16.81 4.94 50.36
CA ALA A 202 17.53 3.75 50.84
C ALA A 202 17.00 2.51 50.07
N GLY A 203 17.81 1.87 49.27
CA GLY A 203 17.41 0.72 48.44
C GLY A 203 17.61 -0.59 49.20
N ASN A 204 16.52 -1.31 49.53
CA ASN A 204 16.46 -2.76 49.66
C ASN A 204 15.01 -3.19 49.99
N GLY A 205 14.31 -3.73 49.03
CA GLY A 205 12.99 -4.34 49.17
C GLY A 205 12.31 -4.55 47.81
N THR A 206 11.43 -5.51 47.73
CA THR A 206 10.55 -5.69 46.57
C THR A 206 9.13 -5.34 46.99
N PHE A 207 8.40 -4.67 46.11
CA PHE A 207 7.05 -4.20 46.38
C PHE A 207 6.11 -4.58 45.22
N THR A 208 4.88 -4.83 45.54
CA THR A 208 3.87 -5.20 44.54
C THR A 208 3.28 -3.98 43.86
N ILE A 209 2.88 -4.18 42.61
CA ILE A 209 2.12 -3.20 41.82
C ILE A 209 0.66 -3.59 41.81
N GLY A 210 -0.21 -2.65 42.06
CA GLY A 210 -1.66 -2.87 42.06
C GLY A 210 -2.43 -1.56 42.02
N GLY A 211 -3.73 -1.68 42.16
CA GLY A 211 -4.62 -0.53 42.05
C GLY A 211 -6.10 -0.93 42.12
N THR A 212 -6.95 -0.18 41.40
CA THR A 212 -8.39 -0.42 41.40
C THR A 212 -8.92 -0.43 39.96
N VAL A 213 -9.93 -1.29 39.72
CA VAL A 213 -10.70 -1.34 38.48
C VAL A 213 -12.11 -0.85 38.75
N THR A 214 -12.62 -0.01 37.88
CA THR A 214 -13.98 0.54 37.95
C THR A 214 -14.67 0.51 36.59
N GLY A 215 -15.99 0.36 36.58
CA GLY A 215 -16.79 0.38 35.36
C GLY A 215 -16.73 -0.90 34.52
N LEU A 216 -16.01 -1.92 34.97
CA LEU A 216 -15.92 -3.19 34.25
C LEU A 216 -17.25 -3.94 34.35
N THR A 217 -17.85 -4.24 33.20
CA THR A 217 -19.04 -5.08 33.03
C THR A 217 -18.82 -6.22 32.05
N GLY A 218 -17.80 -6.08 31.18
CA GLY A 218 -17.38 -7.10 30.22
C GLY A 218 -16.44 -8.13 30.83
N SER A 219 -16.19 -9.20 30.10
CA SER A 219 -15.31 -10.30 30.51
C SER A 219 -14.05 -10.37 29.62
N GLY A 220 -13.04 -11.06 30.09
CA GLY A 220 -11.82 -11.32 29.33
C GLY A 220 -10.75 -10.21 29.40
N MET A 221 -10.88 -9.25 30.30
CA MET A 221 -9.84 -8.22 30.48
C MET A 221 -8.57 -8.81 31.05
N VAL A 222 -7.44 -8.46 30.45
CA VAL A 222 -6.10 -8.80 30.96
C VAL A 222 -5.29 -7.52 31.10
N LEU A 223 -4.74 -7.30 32.29
CA LEU A 223 -3.70 -6.30 32.55
C LEU A 223 -2.33 -6.94 32.44
N GLN A 224 -1.35 -6.18 32.01
CA GLN A 224 0.04 -6.58 31.91
C GLN A 224 0.94 -5.54 32.58
N ASP A 225 1.92 -6.00 33.38
CA ASP A 225 2.98 -5.19 33.94
C ASP A 225 4.31 -5.57 33.28
N ASP A 226 5.06 -4.60 32.79
CA ASP A 226 6.38 -4.74 32.17
C ASP A 226 6.50 -5.89 31.14
N LEU A 227 5.48 -6.05 30.28
CA LEU A 227 5.38 -7.00 29.15
C LEU A 227 5.45 -8.50 29.49
N SER A 228 5.51 -8.89 30.76
CA SER A 228 5.67 -10.29 31.13
C SER A 228 4.74 -10.81 32.22
N ASN A 229 4.21 -9.94 33.07
CA ASN A 229 3.36 -10.34 34.21
C ASN A 229 1.89 -10.01 33.90
N ASN A 230 1.14 -11.01 33.46
CA ASN A 230 -0.26 -10.88 33.06
C ASN A 230 -1.21 -11.17 34.21
N LEU A 231 -2.22 -10.33 34.38
CA LEU A 231 -3.26 -10.47 35.41
C LEU A 231 -4.65 -10.41 34.75
N THR A 232 -5.36 -11.53 34.84
CA THR A 232 -6.76 -11.58 34.40
C THR A 232 -7.67 -10.89 35.45
N ILE A 233 -8.45 -9.94 34.98
CA ILE A 233 -9.41 -9.21 35.83
C ILE A 233 -10.83 -9.73 35.57
N THR A 234 -11.50 -10.17 36.61
CA THR A 234 -12.83 -10.76 36.55
C THR A 234 -13.94 -9.85 37.06
N GLY A 235 -13.60 -8.67 37.59
CA GLY A 235 -14.59 -7.70 38.08
C GLY A 235 -13.99 -6.42 38.64
N ASN A 236 -14.84 -5.52 39.05
CA ASN A 236 -14.46 -4.26 39.70
C ASN A 236 -13.86 -4.50 41.08
N GLY A 237 -12.95 -3.65 41.51
CA GLY A 237 -12.30 -3.70 42.80
C GLY A 237 -10.78 -3.61 42.72
N SER A 238 -10.12 -3.95 43.82
CA SER A 238 -8.66 -3.89 43.90
C SER A 238 -8.01 -5.06 43.16
N PHE A 239 -6.87 -4.77 42.53
CA PHE A 239 -6.01 -5.78 41.91
C PHE A 239 -4.56 -5.64 42.38
N THR A 240 -3.80 -6.71 42.30
CA THR A 240 -2.37 -6.70 42.60
C THR A 240 -1.67 -7.75 41.74
N PHE A 241 -0.61 -7.36 41.08
CA PHE A 241 0.26 -8.31 40.36
C PHE A 241 1.03 -9.20 41.33
N SER A 242 1.21 -10.45 40.97
CA SER A 242 1.84 -11.46 41.84
C SER A 242 3.34 -11.29 41.99
N THR A 243 3.99 -10.70 40.98
CA THR A 243 5.43 -10.47 40.96
C THR A 243 5.76 -9.12 41.60
N ALA A 244 6.57 -9.12 42.62
CA ALA A 244 7.02 -7.89 43.28
C ALA A 244 8.28 -7.37 42.57
N ILE A 245 8.36 -6.05 42.41
CA ILE A 245 9.42 -5.34 41.72
C ILE A 245 10.34 -4.65 42.74
N ALA A 246 11.63 -4.62 42.49
CA ALA A 246 12.61 -4.01 43.36
C ALA A 246 12.33 -2.51 43.57
N ALA A 247 12.53 -2.03 44.77
CA ALA A 247 12.52 -0.60 45.05
C ALA A 247 13.41 0.12 44.04
N GLY A 248 12.82 1.14 43.38
CA GLY A 248 13.49 1.95 42.40
C GLY A 248 13.47 1.45 40.96
N SER A 249 12.96 0.31 40.71
CA SER A 249 12.66 -0.11 39.33
C SER A 249 11.42 0.62 38.81
N GLY A 250 11.38 0.88 37.51
CA GLY A 250 10.18 1.32 36.81
C GLY A 250 9.09 0.26 36.85
N TYR A 251 7.85 0.67 36.74
CA TYR A 251 6.71 -0.19 36.40
C TYR A 251 5.87 0.46 35.30
N SER A 252 5.23 -0.36 34.47
CA SER A 252 4.30 0.08 33.44
C SER A 252 3.14 -0.89 33.34
N VAL A 253 1.95 -0.46 33.68
CA VAL A 253 0.72 -1.25 33.60
C VAL A 253 -0.09 -0.87 32.38
N THR A 254 -0.42 -1.84 31.55
CA THR A 254 -1.21 -1.68 30.33
C THR A 254 -2.41 -2.62 30.34
N VAL A 255 -3.43 -2.30 29.51
CA VAL A 255 -4.48 -3.26 29.20
C VAL A 255 -4.03 -4.07 28.00
N LEU A 256 -3.60 -5.30 28.22
CA LEU A 256 -3.19 -6.24 27.18
C LEU A 256 -4.38 -6.71 26.35
N THR A 257 -5.51 -6.99 27.00
CA THR A 257 -6.74 -7.43 26.34
C THR A 257 -7.92 -6.64 26.88
N GLN A 258 -8.65 -5.99 25.99
CA GLN A 258 -9.88 -5.26 26.32
C GLN A 258 -11.05 -6.23 26.59
N PRO A 259 -12.03 -5.86 27.43
CA PRO A 259 -13.23 -6.68 27.65
C PRO A 259 -14.07 -6.82 26.38
N SER A 260 -14.58 -8.04 26.11
CA SER A 260 -15.28 -8.33 24.86
C SER A 260 -16.77 -8.62 24.98
N SER A 261 -17.26 -8.95 26.19
CA SER A 261 -18.68 -9.35 26.39
C SER A 261 -19.26 -8.75 27.67
N PRO A 262 -19.86 -7.55 27.60
CA PRO A 262 -19.93 -6.62 26.48
C PRO A 262 -18.60 -5.92 26.20
N THR A 263 -18.44 -5.44 24.97
CA THR A 263 -17.23 -4.69 24.55
C THR A 263 -17.11 -3.40 25.33
N GLN A 264 -15.96 -3.18 25.94
CA GLN A 264 -15.64 -1.96 26.67
C GLN A 264 -14.23 -1.49 26.29
N SER A 265 -13.99 -0.21 26.45
CA SER A 265 -12.66 0.39 26.41
C SER A 265 -12.23 0.74 27.83
N CYS A 266 -11.12 0.14 28.25
CA CYS A 266 -10.52 0.39 29.55
C CYS A 266 -9.24 1.18 29.38
N THR A 267 -9.08 2.25 30.16
CA THR A 267 -7.89 3.10 30.20
C THR A 267 -7.22 2.99 31.56
N VAL A 268 -5.90 3.16 31.59
CA VAL A 268 -5.11 3.09 32.81
C VAL A 268 -4.59 4.48 33.16
N SER A 269 -4.91 4.96 34.35
CA SER A 269 -4.32 6.18 34.92
C SER A 269 -3.27 5.79 35.97
N ASN A 270 -2.25 6.62 36.15
CA ASN A 270 -1.06 6.32 36.94
C ASN A 270 -0.41 4.98 36.49
N ALA A 271 -0.45 4.76 35.16
CA ALA A 271 -0.05 3.51 34.52
C ALA A 271 1.44 3.17 34.70
N SER A 272 2.29 4.16 34.91
CA SER A 272 3.73 3.96 35.04
C SER A 272 4.32 4.84 36.14
N GLY A 273 5.45 4.43 36.65
CA GLY A 273 6.16 5.14 37.71
C GLY A 273 7.38 4.37 38.18
N THR A 274 7.92 4.81 39.30
CA THR A 274 9.03 4.11 39.98
C THR A 274 8.55 3.56 41.30
N VAL A 275 8.86 2.32 41.58
CA VAL A 275 8.55 1.65 42.85
C VAL A 275 9.35 2.31 43.98
N GLY A 276 8.65 2.89 44.94
CA GLY A 276 9.27 3.54 46.11
C GLY A 276 9.60 2.54 47.21
N SER A 277 9.37 2.96 48.48
CA SER A 277 9.60 2.13 49.68
C SER A 277 8.33 1.40 50.16
N MET A 278 7.28 1.36 49.39
CA MET A 278 5.98 0.74 49.66
C MET A 278 5.33 0.19 48.40
N ASN A 279 4.37 -0.70 48.58
CA ASN A 279 3.58 -1.21 47.44
C ASN A 279 2.89 -0.07 46.70
N VAL A 280 2.88 -0.13 45.39
CA VAL A 280 2.13 0.77 44.52
C VAL A 280 0.66 0.29 44.54
N THR A 281 -0.25 1.15 44.96
CA THR A 281 -1.68 0.87 45.01
C THR A 281 -2.51 1.92 44.26
N THR A 282 -1.86 2.80 43.54
CA THR A 282 -2.44 4.01 42.93
C THR A 282 -2.81 3.88 41.47
N VAL A 283 -2.58 2.72 40.86
CA VAL A 283 -2.98 2.48 39.48
C VAL A 283 -4.51 2.40 39.40
N VAL A 284 -5.12 3.15 38.49
CA VAL A 284 -6.58 3.15 38.30
C VAL A 284 -6.92 2.73 36.88
N VAL A 285 -7.70 1.67 36.77
CA VAL A 285 -8.26 1.22 35.50
C VAL A 285 -9.74 1.61 35.46
N THR A 286 -10.10 2.38 34.43
CA THR A 286 -11.50 2.82 34.24
C THR A 286 -12.02 2.27 32.93
N CYS A 287 -13.08 1.48 32.98
CA CYS A 287 -13.74 0.89 31.84
C CYS A 287 -15.04 1.60 31.50
N ALA A 288 -15.28 1.86 30.24
CA ALA A 288 -16.51 2.42 29.73
C ALA A 288 -17.02 1.59 28.54
N ALA A 289 -18.34 1.55 28.37
CA ALA A 289 -18.94 0.94 27.20
C ALA A 289 -18.44 1.68 25.94
N VAL A 290 -18.03 0.94 24.92
CA VAL A 290 -17.74 1.51 23.61
C VAL A 290 -19.09 1.82 22.95
N PRO A 291 -19.41 3.08 22.62
CA PRO A 291 -20.61 3.40 21.89
C PRO A 291 -20.64 2.64 20.56
N ALA A 292 -21.79 2.09 20.22
CA ALA A 292 -21.99 1.41 18.95
C ALA A 292 -23.07 2.15 18.15
N TYR A 293 -22.91 2.16 16.84
CA TYR A 293 -23.75 2.91 15.92
C TYR A 293 -24.21 2.02 14.80
N THR A 294 -25.42 2.26 14.31
CA THR A 294 -26.01 1.49 13.22
C THR A 294 -25.37 1.89 11.88
N ILE A 295 -25.27 0.89 11.00
CA ILE A 295 -24.85 1.06 9.61
C ILE A 295 -26.10 1.03 8.74
N GLY A 296 -26.21 1.98 7.82
CA GLY A 296 -27.35 2.08 6.93
C GLY A 296 -27.17 3.15 5.86
N GLY A 297 -28.23 3.39 5.09
CA GLY A 297 -28.17 4.31 3.98
C GLY A 297 -29.45 4.32 3.15
N SER A 298 -29.31 4.44 1.83
CA SER A 298 -30.43 4.47 0.89
C SER A 298 -30.21 3.46 -0.26
N ILE A 299 -31.31 2.93 -0.76
CA ILE A 299 -31.36 2.03 -1.93
C ILE A 299 -32.21 2.72 -2.99
N LEU A 300 -31.75 2.67 -4.21
CA LEU A 300 -32.40 3.25 -5.37
C LEU A 300 -32.37 2.30 -6.57
N GLY A 301 -33.49 2.22 -7.28
CA GLY A 301 -33.62 1.51 -8.55
C GLY A 301 -33.91 0.00 -8.43
N VAL A 302 -34.21 -0.53 -7.24
CA VAL A 302 -34.60 -1.93 -7.06
C VAL A 302 -35.98 -2.19 -7.64
N THR A 303 -36.02 -2.97 -8.71
CA THR A 303 -37.25 -3.44 -9.36
C THR A 303 -37.38 -4.97 -9.31
N GLY A 304 -36.26 -5.67 -9.09
CA GLY A 304 -36.22 -7.12 -8.88
C GLY A 304 -36.49 -7.52 -7.42
N SER A 305 -36.49 -8.79 -7.15
CA SER A 305 -36.71 -9.35 -5.82
C SER A 305 -35.52 -10.19 -5.39
N GLY A 306 -35.34 -10.35 -4.06
CA GLY A 306 -34.30 -11.20 -3.52
C GLY A 306 -32.97 -10.52 -3.25
N LEU A 307 -32.89 -9.18 -3.31
CA LEU A 307 -31.69 -8.45 -2.84
C LEU A 307 -31.37 -8.81 -1.40
N VAL A 308 -30.13 -9.19 -1.15
CA VAL A 308 -29.61 -9.35 0.21
C VAL A 308 -28.35 -8.54 0.35
N LEU A 309 -28.33 -7.61 1.29
CA LEU A 309 -27.17 -6.86 1.72
C LEU A 309 -26.56 -7.52 2.95
N GLN A 310 -25.24 -7.41 3.10
CA GLN A 310 -24.53 -7.95 4.24
C GLN A 310 -23.55 -6.91 4.79
N ASP A 311 -23.49 -6.73 6.13
CA ASP A 311 -22.45 -5.97 6.79
C ASP A 311 -21.48 -6.91 7.52
N ASN A 312 -20.16 -6.67 7.33
CA ASN A 312 -19.07 -7.39 7.99
C ASN A 312 -19.18 -8.92 7.92
N GLY A 313 -19.71 -9.47 6.84
CA GLY A 313 -19.81 -10.91 6.60
C GLY A 313 -20.78 -11.68 7.53
N GLY A 314 -21.62 -10.99 8.32
CA GLY A 314 -22.47 -11.65 9.30
C GLY A 314 -23.88 -11.09 9.48
N ASP A 315 -24.09 -9.80 9.33
CA ASP A 315 -25.41 -9.16 9.48
C ASP A 315 -26.09 -9.01 8.11
N ASN A 316 -27.10 -9.84 7.85
CA ASN A 316 -27.81 -9.87 6.57
C ASN A 316 -29.12 -9.09 6.65
N LEU A 317 -29.37 -8.28 5.62
CA LEU A 317 -30.57 -7.49 5.45
C LEU A 317 -31.19 -7.76 4.07
N SER A 318 -32.48 -8.06 4.01
CA SER A 318 -33.22 -8.28 2.77
C SER A 318 -34.20 -7.14 2.50
N PRO A 319 -33.76 -6.06 1.83
CA PRO A 319 -34.65 -4.97 1.44
C PRO A 319 -35.65 -5.42 0.39
N THR A 320 -36.88 -4.87 0.44
CA THR A 320 -37.94 -5.22 -0.50
C THR A 320 -38.15 -4.22 -1.63
N GLY A 321 -37.32 -3.16 -1.68
CA GLY A 321 -37.42 -2.10 -2.70
C GLY A 321 -36.62 -0.85 -2.31
N ASP A 322 -36.81 0.21 -3.07
CA ASP A 322 -36.17 1.50 -2.84
C ASP A 322 -36.54 2.11 -1.47
N GLY A 323 -35.60 2.81 -0.87
CA GLY A 323 -35.78 3.50 0.40
C GLY A 323 -34.55 3.48 1.30
N SER A 324 -34.74 3.86 2.56
CA SER A 324 -33.68 3.79 3.56
C SER A 324 -33.55 2.38 4.14
N PHE A 325 -32.33 1.97 4.45
CA PHE A 325 -32.08 0.72 5.14
C PHE A 325 -31.20 0.92 6.38
N THR A 326 -31.23 -0.01 7.29
CA THR A 326 -30.38 -0.02 8.47
C THR A 326 -30.16 -1.46 8.93
N PHE A 327 -28.92 -1.85 9.12
CA PHE A 327 -28.57 -3.16 9.69
C PHE A 327 -28.94 -3.27 11.16
N ALA A 328 -29.27 -4.47 11.58
CA ALA A 328 -29.75 -4.74 12.93
C ALA A 328 -28.66 -4.69 13.99
N THR A 329 -27.45 -5.08 13.64
CA THR A 329 -26.31 -5.16 14.57
C THR A 329 -25.51 -3.86 14.54
N PRO A 330 -25.48 -3.07 15.63
CA PRO A 330 -24.65 -1.87 15.68
C PRO A 330 -23.16 -2.22 15.73
N VAL A 331 -22.33 -1.43 15.06
CA VAL A 331 -20.87 -1.55 15.02
C VAL A 331 -20.24 -0.56 16.00
N ALA A 332 -19.23 -0.99 16.75
CA ALA A 332 -18.57 -0.18 17.75
C ALA A 332 -17.85 1.03 17.12
N SER A 333 -17.88 2.17 17.81
CA SER A 333 -17.09 3.34 17.39
C SER A 333 -15.60 3.00 17.29
N GLY A 334 -14.98 3.39 16.19
CA GLY A 334 -13.59 3.05 15.85
C GLY A 334 -13.41 1.71 15.14
N ALA A 335 -14.43 0.86 15.06
CA ALA A 335 -14.40 -0.36 14.28
C ALA A 335 -14.78 -0.08 12.81
N THR A 336 -14.33 -0.94 11.92
CA THR A 336 -14.65 -0.86 10.49
C THR A 336 -16.01 -1.49 10.18
N TYR A 337 -16.66 -0.98 9.14
CA TYR A 337 -17.82 -1.62 8.53
C TYR A 337 -17.53 -1.88 7.05
N LYS A 338 -18.12 -2.94 6.51
CA LYS A 338 -18.07 -3.28 5.08
C LYS A 338 -19.43 -3.83 4.66
N VAL A 339 -20.19 -3.00 3.94
CA VAL A 339 -21.48 -3.40 3.34
C VAL A 339 -21.21 -3.97 1.95
N THR A 340 -21.77 -5.14 1.68
CA THR A 340 -21.68 -5.85 0.40
C THR A 340 -23.07 -6.27 -0.07
N VAL A 341 -23.23 -6.49 -1.38
CA VAL A 341 -24.39 -7.20 -1.93
C VAL A 341 -24.09 -8.67 -1.86
N LEU A 342 -24.78 -9.41 -0.99
CA LEU A 342 -24.63 -10.86 -0.87
C LEU A 342 -25.43 -11.60 -1.95
N THR A 343 -26.59 -11.06 -2.34
CA THR A 343 -27.43 -11.62 -3.40
C THR A 343 -28.02 -10.50 -4.22
N GLU A 344 -27.79 -10.53 -5.51
CA GLU A 344 -28.36 -9.57 -6.46
C GLU A 344 -29.86 -9.81 -6.69
N PRO A 345 -30.65 -8.76 -7.03
CA PRO A 345 -32.06 -8.93 -7.34
C PRO A 345 -32.28 -9.76 -8.59
N THR A 346 -33.31 -10.61 -8.56
CA THR A 346 -33.77 -11.40 -9.71
C THR A 346 -35.22 -11.03 -10.05
N ASN A 347 -35.63 -11.29 -11.30
CA ASN A 347 -37.02 -11.05 -11.77
C ASN A 347 -37.52 -9.57 -11.65
N PRO A 348 -36.94 -8.59 -12.37
CA PRO A 348 -35.85 -8.75 -13.35
C PRO A 348 -34.47 -8.81 -12.67
N THR A 349 -33.52 -9.44 -13.37
CA THR A 349 -32.10 -9.44 -12.94
C THR A 349 -31.57 -8.02 -12.94
N GLN A 350 -30.94 -7.65 -11.84
CA GLN A 350 -30.32 -6.34 -11.67
C GLN A 350 -28.92 -6.50 -11.07
N THR A 351 -28.07 -5.54 -11.32
CA THR A 351 -26.78 -5.38 -10.62
C THR A 351 -26.86 -4.15 -9.74
N CYS A 352 -26.46 -4.30 -8.49
CA CYS A 352 -26.45 -3.24 -7.50
C CYS A 352 -25.03 -2.82 -7.17
N THR A 353 -24.72 -1.55 -7.32
CA THR A 353 -23.44 -0.94 -6.93
C THR A 353 -23.55 -0.29 -5.57
N ILE A 354 -22.48 -0.27 -4.84
CA ILE A 354 -22.42 0.31 -3.49
C ILE A 354 -21.43 1.48 -3.49
N ALA A 355 -21.90 2.65 -3.08
CA ALA A 355 -21.05 3.78 -2.77
C ALA A 355 -21.00 3.98 -1.24
N ASN A 356 -19.85 4.34 -0.70
CA ASN A 356 -19.59 4.50 0.73
C ASN A 356 -19.88 3.22 1.55
N GLY A 357 -19.74 2.04 0.93
CA GLY A 357 -20.02 0.75 1.57
C GLY A 357 -19.02 0.35 2.64
N GLY A 358 -17.86 0.98 2.72
CA GLY A 358 -16.83 0.68 3.71
C GLY A 358 -16.31 1.93 4.40
N GLY A 359 -15.82 1.75 5.63
CA GLY A 359 -15.24 2.84 6.40
C GLY A 359 -15.08 2.50 7.87
N THR A 360 -14.70 3.51 8.66
CA THR A 360 -14.62 3.42 10.13
C THR A 360 -15.80 4.14 10.78
N VAL A 361 -16.44 3.48 11.72
CA VAL A 361 -17.58 4.03 12.47
C VAL A 361 -17.08 5.15 13.38
N GLY A 362 -17.57 6.36 13.17
CA GLY A 362 -17.27 7.53 14.00
C GLY A 362 -18.10 7.60 15.29
N ASN A 363 -18.59 8.80 15.61
CA ASN A 363 -19.38 9.09 16.80
C ASN A 363 -20.89 9.25 16.51
N ALA A 364 -21.35 8.69 15.38
CA ALA A 364 -22.75 8.76 14.96
C ALA A 364 -23.08 7.56 14.06
N ASN A 365 -24.38 7.31 13.86
CA ASN A 365 -24.85 6.29 12.91
C ASN A 365 -24.33 6.62 11.49
N VAL A 366 -23.88 5.61 10.78
CA VAL A 366 -23.54 5.69 9.35
C VAL A 366 -24.86 5.62 8.57
N THR A 367 -25.16 6.67 7.81
CA THR A 367 -26.38 6.78 6.99
C THR A 367 -26.05 7.13 5.52
N THR A 368 -24.78 7.04 5.16
CA THR A 368 -24.25 7.52 3.88
C THR A 368 -24.04 6.42 2.85
N VAL A 369 -24.27 5.17 3.20
CA VAL A 369 -24.17 4.06 2.24
C VAL A 369 -25.24 4.20 1.19
N GLN A 370 -24.87 4.13 -0.08
CA GLN A 370 -25.79 4.24 -1.20
C GLN A 370 -25.73 2.98 -2.04
N ILE A 371 -26.87 2.33 -2.21
CA ILE A 371 -27.04 1.18 -3.09
C ILE A 371 -27.80 1.66 -4.32
N SER A 372 -27.24 1.48 -5.50
CA SER A 372 -27.88 1.82 -6.77
C SER A 372 -28.00 0.58 -7.64
N CYS A 373 -29.24 0.13 -7.85
CA CYS A 373 -29.53 -1.05 -8.66
C CYS A 373 -30.01 -0.62 -10.07
N ALA A 374 -29.42 -1.20 -11.09
CA ALA A 374 -29.79 -1.01 -12.48
C ALA A 374 -30.12 -2.37 -13.11
N ALA A 375 -30.78 -2.37 -14.28
CA ALA A 375 -30.89 -3.59 -15.08
C ALA A 375 -29.50 -4.22 -15.25
N GLY A 376 -29.35 -5.43 -14.83
CA GLY A 376 -28.03 -6.07 -14.68
C GLY A 376 -27.31 -6.19 -16.02
N VAL A 377 -26.18 -5.52 -16.12
CA VAL A 377 -25.17 -5.73 -17.16
C VAL A 377 -24.08 -6.58 -16.53
N VAL A 378 -24.43 -7.76 -16.05
CA VAL A 378 -23.47 -8.74 -15.52
C VAL A 378 -23.01 -9.67 -16.64
N ASN A 379 -21.78 -10.11 -16.53
CA ASN A 379 -21.12 -10.97 -17.52
C ASN A 379 -20.99 -10.30 -18.90
N GLU A 380 -20.82 -9.00 -18.94
CA GLU A 380 -20.61 -8.25 -20.18
C GLU A 380 -19.28 -7.49 -20.18
N TRP A 381 -18.63 -7.49 -21.35
CA TRP A 381 -17.41 -6.75 -21.58
C TRP A 381 -17.70 -5.32 -22.06
N THR A 382 -16.92 -4.39 -21.57
CA THR A 382 -16.88 -3.01 -22.03
C THR A 382 -15.49 -2.69 -22.58
N TRP A 383 -15.40 -2.30 -23.86
CA TRP A 383 -14.17 -1.72 -24.38
C TRP A 383 -14.02 -0.27 -23.90
N VAL A 384 -13.05 -0.02 -23.01
CA VAL A 384 -12.91 1.26 -22.28
C VAL A 384 -11.95 2.20 -22.98
N ASN A 385 -10.75 1.70 -23.37
CA ASN A 385 -9.67 2.53 -23.91
C ASN A 385 -8.83 1.75 -24.93
N GLY A 386 -7.82 2.41 -25.53
CA GLY A 386 -6.94 1.80 -26.52
C GLY A 386 -7.59 1.69 -27.90
N SER A 387 -6.97 0.91 -28.77
CA SER A 387 -7.39 0.70 -30.16
C SER A 387 -8.03 -0.67 -30.33
N ASN A 388 -8.87 -0.80 -31.35
CA ASN A 388 -9.41 -2.09 -31.81
C ASN A 388 -8.59 -2.70 -32.96
N THR A 389 -7.36 -2.20 -33.18
CA THR A 389 -6.41 -2.73 -34.16
C THR A 389 -5.04 -2.91 -33.53
N VAL A 390 -4.27 -3.88 -34.05
CA VAL A 390 -2.95 -4.25 -33.53
C VAL A 390 -1.87 -3.18 -33.74
N ASN A 391 -0.72 -3.34 -33.08
CA ASN A 391 0.54 -2.61 -33.30
C ASN A 391 0.46 -1.10 -33.10
N GLN A 392 -0.30 -0.66 -32.14
CA GLN A 392 -0.43 0.76 -31.86
C GLN A 392 0.74 1.32 -31.07
N LEU A 393 1.24 2.46 -31.49
CA LEU A 393 2.26 3.20 -30.77
C LEU A 393 1.71 3.83 -29.49
N ALA A 394 2.57 3.99 -28.47
CA ALA A 394 2.22 4.71 -27.25
C ALA A 394 2.04 6.22 -27.49
N THR A 395 1.12 6.81 -26.75
CA THR A 395 0.95 8.27 -26.63
C THR A 395 1.19 8.68 -25.18
N TYR A 396 2.37 9.22 -24.87
CA TYR A 396 2.83 9.46 -23.50
C TYR A 396 2.24 10.72 -22.85
N GLY A 397 2.01 11.79 -23.62
CA GLY A 397 1.58 13.07 -23.06
C GLY A 397 2.65 13.73 -22.18
N THR A 398 2.22 14.43 -21.14
CA THR A 398 3.10 15.07 -20.15
C THR A 398 3.23 14.15 -18.94
N LEU A 399 4.46 13.95 -18.45
CA LEU A 399 4.77 13.13 -17.28
C LEU A 399 3.90 13.53 -16.08
N SER A 400 3.38 12.56 -15.36
CA SER A 400 2.51 12.70 -14.18
C SER A 400 1.24 13.55 -14.42
N THR A 401 0.79 13.62 -15.67
CA THR A 401 -0.42 14.39 -16.02
C THR A 401 -1.41 13.49 -16.75
N PRO A 402 -2.58 13.18 -16.14
CA PRO A 402 -3.61 12.39 -16.80
C PRO A 402 -4.19 13.13 -18.01
N ALA A 403 -4.44 12.42 -19.09
CA ALA A 403 -5.11 12.98 -20.25
C ALA A 403 -5.87 11.92 -21.06
N ALA A 404 -6.99 12.27 -21.64
CA ALA A 404 -7.83 11.35 -22.42
C ALA A 404 -7.13 10.79 -23.70
N GLY A 405 -6.04 11.43 -24.13
CA GLY A 405 -5.24 10.97 -25.27
C GLY A 405 -4.05 10.09 -24.89
N ASN A 406 -3.71 10.00 -23.62
CA ASN A 406 -2.63 9.14 -23.15
C ASN A 406 -3.04 7.67 -23.29
N VAL A 407 -2.14 6.85 -23.81
CA VAL A 407 -2.36 5.41 -23.91
C VAL A 407 -1.02 4.68 -24.02
N PRO A 408 -0.79 3.60 -23.27
CA PRO A 408 0.37 2.74 -23.48
C PRO A 408 0.34 2.12 -24.87
N GLY A 409 1.51 1.85 -25.45
CA GLY A 409 1.61 1.15 -26.74
C GLY A 409 1.18 -0.30 -26.61
N ALA A 410 0.89 -0.90 -27.76
CA ALA A 410 0.57 -2.32 -27.86
C ALA A 410 1.72 -3.16 -27.30
N ARG A 411 1.44 -4.09 -26.39
CA ARG A 411 2.45 -4.80 -25.60
C ARG A 411 1.95 -6.08 -24.96
N GLU A 412 2.90 -6.93 -24.61
CA GLU A 412 2.75 -8.18 -23.86
C GLU A 412 3.79 -8.26 -22.74
N GLY A 413 3.64 -9.19 -21.79
CA GLY A 413 4.63 -9.50 -20.75
C GLY A 413 4.93 -8.36 -19.79
N SER A 414 4.00 -7.44 -19.60
CA SER A 414 4.12 -6.36 -18.61
C SER A 414 3.74 -6.86 -17.22
N VAL A 415 4.22 -6.17 -16.19
CA VAL A 415 3.76 -6.39 -14.81
C VAL A 415 2.74 -5.36 -14.39
N THR A 416 1.91 -5.75 -13.42
CA THR A 416 0.75 -4.97 -12.98
C THR A 416 0.62 -4.92 -11.47
N TRP A 417 0.02 -3.82 -10.99
CA TRP A 417 -0.35 -3.62 -9.60
C TRP A 417 -1.64 -2.82 -9.49
N THR A 418 -2.33 -2.95 -8.38
CA THR A 418 -3.43 -2.07 -7.99
C THR A 418 -3.02 -1.33 -6.73
N ASP A 419 -3.11 0.01 -6.73
CA ASP A 419 -2.78 0.79 -5.55
C ASP A 419 -3.95 0.81 -4.53
N LEU A 420 -3.69 1.35 -3.34
CA LEU A 420 -4.69 1.45 -2.27
C LEU A 420 -5.89 2.35 -2.63
N SER A 421 -5.78 3.16 -3.68
CA SER A 421 -6.85 4.02 -4.20
C SER A 421 -7.67 3.33 -5.29
N GLY A 422 -7.27 2.12 -5.73
CA GLY A 422 -7.89 1.36 -6.80
C GLY A 422 -7.47 1.79 -8.20
N ASN A 423 -6.38 2.55 -8.36
CA ASN A 423 -5.78 2.81 -9.65
C ASN A 423 -4.99 1.59 -10.14
N LEU A 424 -4.99 1.38 -11.44
CA LEU A 424 -4.35 0.24 -12.09
C LEU A 424 -2.99 0.66 -12.65
N TRP A 425 -1.94 -0.04 -12.24
CA TRP A 425 -0.56 0.30 -12.61
C TRP A 425 0.03 -0.76 -13.54
N LEU A 426 0.88 -0.30 -14.46
CA LEU A 426 1.53 -1.09 -15.50
C LEU A 426 3.00 -0.69 -15.60
N PHE A 427 3.92 -1.64 -15.66
CA PHE A 427 5.33 -1.39 -15.94
C PHE A 427 5.88 -2.31 -17.03
N GLY A 428 6.62 -1.73 -17.97
CA GLY A 428 7.45 -2.44 -18.94
C GLY A 428 6.67 -3.28 -19.95
N GLY A 429 7.18 -4.47 -20.23
CA GLY A 429 6.70 -5.39 -21.27
C GLY A 429 7.50 -5.32 -22.56
N GLY A 430 7.21 -6.25 -23.47
CA GLY A 430 7.66 -6.24 -24.86
C GLY A 430 6.63 -5.53 -25.73
N GLY A 431 6.96 -4.45 -26.41
CA GLY A 431 5.94 -3.70 -27.13
C GLY A 431 6.40 -2.43 -27.81
N PHE A 432 5.43 -1.61 -28.17
CA PHE A 432 5.64 -0.38 -28.93
C PHE A 432 5.79 0.84 -28.01
N ALA A 433 6.92 1.56 -28.15
CA ALA A 433 7.07 2.91 -27.61
C ALA A 433 6.54 3.95 -28.61
N THR A 434 7.15 5.14 -28.68
CA THR A 434 6.73 6.23 -29.59
C THR A 434 7.01 5.93 -31.08
N ALA A 435 7.91 5.02 -31.41
CA ALA A 435 8.33 4.77 -32.80
C ALA A 435 8.75 3.33 -33.10
N ASN A 436 9.18 2.54 -32.13
CA ASN A 436 9.80 1.23 -32.32
C ASN A 436 9.24 0.21 -31.34
N ILE A 437 9.39 -1.07 -31.67
CA ILE A 437 9.10 -2.21 -30.82
C ILE A 437 10.37 -2.69 -30.10
N GLY A 438 10.26 -3.05 -28.84
CA GLY A 438 11.34 -3.58 -28.02
C GLY A 438 10.92 -3.68 -26.55
N TYR A 439 11.86 -3.93 -25.65
CA TYR A 439 11.57 -3.96 -24.22
C TYR A 439 11.37 -2.55 -23.68
N LEU A 440 10.41 -2.42 -22.77
CA LEU A 440 9.96 -1.17 -22.19
C LEU A 440 10.32 -1.10 -20.70
N ASN A 441 10.44 0.11 -20.16
CA ASN A 441 10.52 0.39 -18.73
C ASN A 441 9.67 1.61 -18.33
N ASP A 442 8.67 1.92 -19.13
CA ASP A 442 7.69 2.95 -18.83
C ASP A 442 6.72 2.48 -17.74
N LEU A 443 6.40 3.39 -16.84
CA LEU A 443 5.44 3.18 -15.75
C LEU A 443 4.18 4.00 -16.03
N TRP A 444 3.04 3.35 -15.98
CA TRP A 444 1.74 3.94 -16.25
C TRP A 444 0.75 3.69 -15.12
N GLU A 445 -0.12 4.66 -14.88
CA GLU A 445 -1.27 4.57 -14.01
C GLU A 445 -2.54 4.76 -14.83
N PHE A 446 -3.53 3.90 -14.67
CA PHE A 446 -4.88 4.10 -15.16
C PHE A 446 -5.82 4.38 -13.99
N ASN A 447 -6.53 5.49 -14.05
CA ASN A 447 -7.55 5.83 -13.07
C ASN A 447 -8.93 5.42 -13.61
N PRO A 448 -9.59 4.37 -13.05
CA PRO A 448 -10.88 3.88 -13.54
C PRO A 448 -11.99 4.94 -13.46
N SER A 449 -11.96 5.79 -12.43
CA SER A 449 -12.99 6.83 -12.24
C SER A 449 -12.90 7.95 -13.28
N LEU A 450 -11.69 8.27 -13.77
CA LEU A 450 -11.45 9.26 -14.82
C LEU A 450 -11.45 8.64 -16.21
N GLY A 451 -11.25 7.33 -16.33
CA GLY A 451 -11.07 6.63 -17.60
C GLY A 451 -9.81 7.06 -18.36
N GLN A 452 -8.75 7.47 -17.64
CA GLN A 452 -7.56 8.09 -18.22
C GLN A 452 -6.27 7.43 -17.75
N TRP A 453 -5.31 7.35 -18.69
CA TRP A 453 -3.95 6.94 -18.42
C TRP A 453 -3.06 8.13 -18.06
N THR A 454 -2.11 7.91 -17.16
CA THR A 454 -1.03 8.83 -16.80
C THR A 454 0.31 8.12 -16.97
N TRP A 455 1.23 8.72 -17.70
CA TRP A 455 2.63 8.27 -17.72
C TRP A 455 3.34 8.76 -16.46
N MET A 456 3.68 7.83 -15.54
CA MET A 456 4.20 8.14 -14.22
C MET A 456 5.72 8.14 -14.15
N GLY A 457 6.40 7.41 -15.02
CA GLY A 457 7.85 7.31 -14.98
C GLY A 457 8.42 6.48 -16.11
N GLY A 458 9.72 6.26 -16.05
CA GLY A 458 10.41 5.49 -17.04
C GLY A 458 10.63 6.22 -18.36
N SER A 459 11.07 5.49 -19.37
CA SER A 459 11.44 6.04 -20.67
C SER A 459 10.35 5.81 -21.72
N ASN A 460 10.18 6.77 -22.62
CA ASN A 460 9.37 6.62 -23.82
C ASN A 460 10.17 6.04 -25.02
N VAL A 461 11.35 5.47 -24.73
CA VAL A 461 12.24 4.82 -25.71
C VAL A 461 12.53 3.40 -25.24
N ILE A 462 12.49 2.45 -26.18
CA ILE A 462 12.75 1.03 -25.93
C ILE A 462 14.17 0.74 -25.45
N ASN A 463 14.35 -0.44 -24.85
CA ASN A 463 15.65 -1.08 -24.57
C ASN A 463 16.55 -0.26 -23.64
N GLN A 464 15.96 0.41 -22.67
CA GLN A 464 16.72 1.21 -21.70
C GLN A 464 17.36 0.31 -20.65
N LYS A 465 18.62 0.58 -20.32
CA LYS A 465 19.32 -0.09 -19.24
C LYS A 465 18.81 0.36 -17.87
N GLY A 466 18.95 -0.49 -16.86
CA GLY A 466 18.62 -0.13 -15.48
C GLY A 466 19.60 0.88 -14.86
N VAL A 467 19.08 1.71 -13.97
CA VAL A 467 19.84 2.62 -13.09
C VAL A 467 19.60 2.19 -11.65
N TYR A 468 20.61 1.59 -11.02
CA TYR A 468 20.45 0.85 -9.76
C TYR A 468 20.74 1.67 -8.50
N GLY A 469 21.55 2.74 -8.62
CA GLY A 469 21.94 3.52 -7.43
C GLY A 469 22.67 2.70 -6.37
N THR A 470 22.36 2.94 -5.12
CA THR A 470 22.86 2.18 -3.97
C THR A 470 21.80 1.19 -3.49
N GLN A 471 22.17 -0.10 -3.38
CA GLN A 471 21.25 -1.14 -2.93
C GLN A 471 20.66 -0.80 -1.55
N GLY A 472 19.35 -0.96 -1.42
CA GLY A 472 18.58 -0.66 -0.22
C GLY A 472 18.27 0.82 0.00
N LEU A 473 18.59 1.71 -0.96
CA LEU A 473 18.27 3.13 -0.86
C LEU A 473 17.36 3.57 -2.02
N ALA A 474 16.22 4.14 -1.69
CA ALA A 474 15.35 4.81 -2.64
C ALA A 474 16.04 6.05 -3.23
N ASP A 475 15.86 6.30 -4.51
CA ASP A 475 16.41 7.47 -5.21
C ASP A 475 15.54 7.79 -6.44
N PRO A 476 15.18 9.05 -6.69
CA PRO A 476 14.36 9.42 -7.86
C PRO A 476 15.04 9.14 -9.21
N GLY A 477 16.35 8.86 -9.23
CA GLY A 477 17.08 8.43 -10.41
C GLY A 477 17.11 6.92 -10.61
N ASN A 478 16.71 6.14 -9.62
CA ASN A 478 16.64 4.69 -9.74
C ASN A 478 15.53 4.27 -10.70
N ILE A 479 15.80 3.29 -11.53
CA ILE A 479 14.78 2.69 -12.39
C ILE A 479 15.20 1.29 -12.86
N PRO A 480 14.31 0.29 -12.82
CA PRO A 480 14.59 -1.01 -13.42
C PRO A 480 14.85 -0.90 -14.93
N GLY A 481 15.71 -1.74 -15.46
CA GLY A 481 15.93 -1.84 -16.90
C GLY A 481 14.69 -2.29 -17.65
N ALA A 482 14.60 -1.92 -18.93
CA ALA A 482 13.52 -2.33 -19.81
C ALA A 482 13.43 -3.86 -19.86
N ARG A 483 12.24 -4.41 -19.58
CA ARG A 483 12.04 -5.85 -19.38
C ARG A 483 10.62 -6.31 -19.65
N GLN A 484 10.46 -7.60 -19.88
CA GLN A 484 9.20 -8.32 -19.97
C GLN A 484 9.24 -9.56 -19.08
N TYR A 485 8.07 -10.13 -18.78
CA TYR A 485 7.90 -11.39 -18.04
C TYR A 485 8.51 -11.38 -16.62
N ALA A 486 8.61 -10.21 -16.02
CA ALA A 486 9.02 -10.11 -14.63
C ALA A 486 7.90 -10.57 -13.69
N MET A 487 8.26 -10.96 -12.49
CA MET A 487 7.34 -11.31 -11.41
C MET A 487 6.98 -10.08 -10.61
N SER A 488 5.74 -9.98 -10.12
CA SER A 488 5.26 -8.80 -9.38
C SER A 488 4.39 -9.16 -8.19
N TRP A 489 4.42 -8.28 -7.17
CA TRP A 489 3.59 -8.36 -5.96
C TRP A 489 3.21 -6.96 -5.49
N THR A 490 2.13 -6.88 -4.72
CA THR A 490 1.81 -5.71 -3.89
C THR A 490 1.89 -6.13 -2.43
N ASP A 491 2.62 -5.39 -1.62
CA ASP A 491 2.69 -5.66 -0.19
C ASP A 491 1.51 -5.05 0.58
N SER A 492 1.44 -5.33 1.88
CA SER A 492 0.37 -4.83 2.74
C SER A 492 0.38 -3.31 2.97
N TYR A 493 1.45 -2.64 2.60
CA TYR A 493 1.60 -1.17 2.66
C TYR A 493 1.21 -0.49 1.35
N GLY A 494 0.98 -1.29 0.29
CA GLY A 494 0.67 -0.80 -1.05
C GLY A 494 1.90 -0.47 -1.90
N ASN A 495 3.10 -0.92 -1.50
CA ASN A 495 4.29 -0.84 -2.33
C ASN A 495 4.27 -1.92 -3.40
N PHE A 496 4.86 -1.62 -4.54
CA PHE A 496 4.93 -2.51 -5.69
C PHE A 496 6.30 -3.18 -5.76
N TRP A 497 6.29 -4.50 -5.89
CA TRP A 497 7.50 -5.29 -5.96
C TRP A 497 7.66 -5.91 -7.34
N LEU A 498 8.91 -5.93 -7.84
CA LEU A 498 9.28 -6.44 -9.15
C LEU A 498 10.52 -7.31 -9.02
N PHE A 499 10.49 -8.53 -9.57
CA PHE A 499 11.65 -9.42 -9.59
C PHE A 499 11.94 -9.97 -10.99
N GLY A 500 13.20 -9.92 -11.41
CA GLY A 500 13.70 -10.64 -12.58
C GLY A 500 13.08 -10.23 -13.91
N GLY A 501 12.69 -11.21 -14.72
CA GLY A 501 12.25 -11.04 -16.10
C GLY A 501 13.38 -11.15 -17.12
N THR A 502 13.04 -11.06 -18.38
CA THR A 502 14.02 -10.91 -19.51
C THR A 502 14.16 -9.43 -19.83
N GLY A 503 15.35 -8.87 -19.74
CA GLY A 503 15.54 -7.42 -19.91
C GLY A 503 16.96 -6.94 -19.84
N TYR A 504 17.11 -5.62 -19.74
CA TYR A 504 18.39 -4.92 -19.79
C TYR A 504 18.96 -4.67 -18.40
N ASP A 505 20.19 -5.09 -18.17
CA ASP A 505 20.95 -4.88 -16.94
C ASP A 505 21.52 -3.44 -16.83
N SER A 506 22.33 -3.17 -15.79
CA SER A 506 22.99 -1.88 -15.58
C SER A 506 24.02 -1.52 -16.68
N ASN A 507 24.53 -2.52 -17.38
CA ASN A 507 25.52 -2.37 -18.45
C ASN A 507 24.87 -2.25 -19.84
N GLY A 508 23.56 -2.41 -19.93
CA GLY A 508 22.82 -2.43 -21.20
C GLY A 508 22.93 -3.75 -21.95
N LYS A 509 23.20 -4.86 -21.25
CA LYS A 509 23.09 -6.22 -21.79
C LYS A 509 21.70 -6.75 -21.49
N SER A 510 21.17 -7.54 -22.40
CA SER A 510 19.83 -8.11 -22.29
C SER A 510 19.89 -9.62 -22.21
N ASP A 511 19.41 -10.18 -21.13
CA ASP A 511 19.10 -11.58 -20.88
C ASP A 511 18.30 -11.71 -19.58
N LEU A 512 18.35 -12.85 -18.86
CA LEU A 512 17.60 -13.11 -17.63
C LEU A 512 18.15 -12.29 -16.44
N LEU A 513 17.25 -11.76 -15.65
CA LEU A 513 17.53 -10.92 -14.49
C LEU A 513 17.10 -11.63 -13.19
N ASN A 514 17.70 -11.22 -12.05
CA ASN A 514 17.30 -11.63 -10.71
C ASN A 514 17.29 -10.47 -9.70
N ASP A 515 17.23 -9.26 -10.19
CA ASP A 515 17.13 -8.06 -9.36
C ASP A 515 15.73 -7.93 -8.77
N LEU A 516 15.66 -7.61 -7.48
CA LEU A 516 14.44 -7.32 -6.75
C LEU A 516 14.34 -5.82 -6.53
N TRP A 517 13.22 -5.25 -6.89
CA TRP A 517 12.92 -3.83 -6.77
C TRP A 517 11.64 -3.60 -5.99
N GLU A 518 11.61 -2.51 -5.23
CA GLU A 518 10.43 -1.96 -4.60
C GLU A 518 10.15 -0.57 -5.20
N TYR A 519 8.91 -0.32 -5.54
CA TYR A 519 8.41 1.01 -5.90
C TYR A 519 7.41 1.47 -4.85
N GLU A 520 7.66 2.64 -4.30
CA GLU A 520 6.76 3.27 -3.34
C GLU A 520 5.89 4.33 -4.06
N PRO A 521 4.59 4.07 -4.30
CA PRO A 521 3.74 5.01 -5.04
C PRO A 521 3.60 6.38 -4.38
N SER A 522 3.76 6.45 -3.05
CA SER A 522 3.65 7.68 -2.29
C SER A 522 4.82 8.66 -2.52
N THR A 523 6.00 8.14 -2.80
CA THR A 523 7.21 8.93 -3.09
C THR A 523 7.51 9.00 -4.58
N GLY A 524 7.06 8.01 -5.35
CA GLY A 524 7.38 7.85 -6.76
C GLY A 524 8.80 7.34 -7.01
N GLU A 525 9.42 6.68 -6.03
CA GLU A 525 10.82 6.26 -6.08
C GLU A 525 10.96 4.73 -6.13
N TRP A 526 12.00 4.28 -6.85
CA TRP A 526 12.41 2.88 -6.88
C TRP A 526 13.57 2.62 -5.93
N THR A 527 13.52 1.48 -5.25
CA THR A 527 14.62 0.93 -4.46
C THR A 527 15.07 -0.39 -5.06
N TRP A 528 16.35 -0.53 -5.41
CA TRP A 528 16.94 -1.84 -5.70
C TRP A 528 17.23 -2.56 -4.38
N VAL A 529 16.44 -3.59 -4.05
CA VAL A 529 16.45 -4.23 -2.72
C VAL A 529 17.43 -5.39 -2.66
N SER A 530 17.41 -6.30 -3.64
CA SER A 530 18.19 -7.53 -3.64
C SER A 530 18.57 -7.98 -5.06
N GLY A 531 19.30 -9.07 -5.18
CA GLY A 531 19.74 -9.61 -6.45
C GLY A 531 20.90 -8.83 -7.08
N ALA A 532 21.26 -9.19 -8.31
CA ALA A 532 22.38 -8.60 -9.03
C ALA A 532 21.91 -7.52 -10.01
N ASN A 533 22.79 -6.59 -10.32
CA ASN A 533 22.55 -5.57 -11.36
C ASN A 533 23.10 -5.98 -12.75
N VAL A 534 23.33 -7.28 -12.92
CA VAL A 534 23.81 -7.91 -14.16
C VAL A 534 22.99 -9.17 -14.47
N ILE A 535 22.92 -9.53 -15.75
CA ILE A 535 22.20 -10.70 -16.26
C ILE A 535 22.80 -12.04 -15.81
N ASP A 536 22.04 -13.12 -15.96
CA ASP A 536 22.47 -14.54 -15.96
C ASP A 536 23.08 -15.03 -14.65
N GLN A 537 22.44 -14.72 -13.53
CA GLN A 537 22.91 -15.10 -12.22
C GLN A 537 22.33 -16.46 -11.77
N SER A 538 23.19 -17.33 -11.27
CA SER A 538 22.78 -18.58 -10.62
C SER A 538 22.17 -18.32 -9.26
N ALA A 539 21.25 -19.20 -8.83
CA ALA A 539 20.70 -19.14 -7.48
C ALA A 539 21.74 -19.41 -6.38
N VAL A 540 21.51 -18.82 -5.22
CA VAL A 540 22.17 -19.20 -3.95
C VAL A 540 21.09 -19.70 -3.01
N TYR A 541 21.03 -21.03 -2.82
CA TYR A 541 19.92 -21.67 -2.10
C TYR A 541 20.06 -21.64 -0.58
N GLY A 542 21.30 -21.65 -0.05
CA GLY A 542 21.54 -21.77 1.39
C GLY A 542 21.00 -23.09 1.97
N THR A 543 20.39 -23.00 3.17
CA THR A 543 19.74 -24.14 3.82
C THR A 543 18.22 -24.03 3.69
N GLU A 544 17.57 -25.08 3.20
CA GLU A 544 16.11 -25.12 3.04
C GLU A 544 15.38 -24.73 4.33
N GLY A 545 14.40 -23.87 4.23
CA GLY A 545 13.61 -23.32 5.33
C GLY A 545 14.35 -22.31 6.22
N THR A 546 15.56 -21.88 5.85
CA THR A 546 16.35 -20.92 6.65
C THR A 546 16.56 -19.64 5.85
N PRO A 547 16.05 -18.47 6.33
CA PRO A 547 16.36 -17.19 5.71
C PRO A 547 17.84 -16.84 5.87
N ASP A 548 18.43 -16.22 4.85
CA ASP A 548 19.83 -15.76 4.86
C ASP A 548 20.00 -14.59 3.89
N PRO A 549 20.72 -13.53 4.27
CA PRO A 549 20.95 -12.38 3.39
C PRO A 549 21.74 -12.71 2.11
N GLY A 550 22.40 -13.87 2.06
CA GLY A 550 23.09 -14.37 0.88
C GLY A 550 22.20 -15.21 -0.04
N ASN A 551 21.02 -15.62 0.41
CA ASN A 551 20.09 -16.37 -0.44
C ASN A 551 19.52 -15.49 -1.53
N VAL A 552 19.43 -16.03 -2.74
CA VAL A 552 18.79 -15.34 -3.86
C VAL A 552 18.36 -16.35 -4.93
N PRO A 553 17.13 -16.24 -5.49
CA PRO A 553 16.72 -17.03 -6.63
C PRO A 553 17.61 -16.75 -7.88
N SER A 554 17.75 -17.73 -8.78
CA SER A 554 18.42 -17.50 -10.06
C SER A 554 17.72 -16.45 -10.88
N SER A 555 18.46 -15.88 -11.85
CA SER A 555 17.84 -15.10 -12.93
C SER A 555 16.75 -15.92 -13.59
N ARG A 556 15.54 -15.34 -13.72
CA ARG A 556 14.36 -16.06 -14.24
C ARG A 556 13.26 -15.13 -14.73
N PHE A 557 12.33 -15.70 -15.52
CA PHE A 557 11.11 -15.04 -15.96
C PHE A 557 9.91 -16.01 -15.87
N ASP A 558 8.69 -15.48 -15.94
CA ASP A 558 7.42 -16.22 -15.87
C ASP A 558 7.27 -17.17 -14.67
N GLY A 559 7.87 -16.80 -13.53
CA GLY A 559 7.64 -17.46 -12.25
C GLY A 559 6.25 -17.14 -11.69
N GLN A 560 5.69 -18.09 -10.95
CA GLN A 560 4.39 -17.94 -10.29
C GLN A 560 4.52 -17.21 -8.97
N THR A 561 3.61 -16.27 -8.69
CA THR A 561 3.72 -15.35 -7.56
C THR A 561 2.49 -15.33 -6.67
N TRP A 562 2.70 -15.21 -5.37
CA TRP A 562 1.65 -14.98 -4.36
C TRP A 562 2.17 -14.07 -3.25
N ALA A 563 1.28 -13.35 -2.60
CA ALA A 563 1.56 -12.68 -1.33
C ALA A 563 0.74 -13.36 -0.22
N ASP A 564 1.37 -13.56 0.95
CA ASP A 564 0.67 -14.12 2.09
C ASP A 564 0.06 -13.02 2.99
N ALA A 565 -0.73 -13.41 3.98
CA ALA A 565 -1.38 -12.48 4.90
C ALA A 565 -0.40 -11.72 5.83
N HIS A 566 0.87 -12.11 5.88
CA HIS A 566 1.94 -11.44 6.61
C HIS A 566 2.69 -10.42 5.74
N GLY A 567 2.40 -10.38 4.44
CA GLY A 567 3.06 -9.53 3.46
C GLY A 567 4.37 -10.13 2.93
N ASN A 568 4.63 -11.43 3.12
CA ASN A 568 5.75 -12.10 2.47
C ASN A 568 5.43 -12.38 1.01
N LEU A 569 6.45 -12.31 0.17
CA LEU A 569 6.35 -12.48 -1.27
C LEU A 569 6.82 -13.88 -1.65
N TRP A 570 5.97 -14.65 -2.31
CA TRP A 570 6.24 -16.04 -2.66
C TRP A 570 6.46 -16.18 -4.16
N LEU A 571 7.45 -16.98 -4.55
CA LEU A 571 7.84 -17.24 -5.92
C LEU A 571 8.01 -18.74 -6.14
N PHE A 572 7.41 -19.27 -7.20
CA PHE A 572 7.56 -20.68 -7.60
C PHE A 572 7.96 -20.80 -9.07
N GLY A 573 8.98 -21.57 -9.37
CA GLY A 573 9.33 -22.00 -10.72
C GLY A 573 9.74 -20.86 -11.67
N GLY A 574 9.24 -20.90 -12.88
CA GLY A 574 9.60 -20.03 -14.01
C GLY A 574 10.70 -20.63 -14.90
N GLU A 575 11.01 -19.99 -16.03
CA GLU A 575 12.19 -20.29 -16.81
C GLU A 575 13.42 -19.68 -16.16
N VAL A 576 14.42 -20.49 -15.83
CA VAL A 576 15.53 -20.15 -14.95
C VAL A 576 16.87 -20.20 -15.65
N TYR A 577 17.79 -19.34 -15.26
CA TYR A 577 19.19 -19.41 -15.73
C TYR A 577 19.88 -20.64 -15.14
N CYS A 578 20.50 -21.44 -16.02
CA CYS A 578 21.27 -22.62 -15.66
C CYS A 578 22.65 -22.55 -16.33
N ALA A 579 23.67 -22.19 -15.56
CA ALA A 579 25.07 -22.05 -16.04
C ALA A 579 25.66 -23.35 -16.63
N GLN A 580 25.08 -24.51 -16.27
CA GLN A 580 25.61 -25.84 -16.63
C GLN A 580 24.82 -26.51 -17.76
N CYS A 581 23.68 -25.94 -18.19
CA CYS A 581 22.76 -26.60 -19.09
C CYS A 581 23.04 -26.36 -20.59
N GLY A 582 24.01 -25.56 -20.93
CA GLY A 582 24.34 -25.20 -22.32
C GLY A 582 23.38 -24.16 -22.92
N SER A 583 23.88 -23.35 -23.86
CA SER A 583 23.08 -22.30 -24.50
C SER A 583 21.95 -22.90 -25.34
N GLY A 584 20.71 -22.45 -25.12
CA GLY A 584 19.52 -22.82 -25.89
C GLY A 584 18.70 -23.98 -25.32
N SER A 585 18.94 -24.41 -24.09
CA SER A 585 18.08 -25.38 -23.41
C SER A 585 17.03 -24.61 -22.60
N ASN A 586 15.73 -24.88 -22.85
CA ASN A 586 14.66 -24.37 -21.97
C ASN A 586 14.82 -25.05 -20.60
N THR A 587 15.07 -24.26 -19.60
CA THR A 587 15.33 -24.73 -18.23
C THR A 587 14.31 -24.13 -17.26
N TYR A 588 13.43 -25.00 -16.75
CA TYR A 588 12.38 -24.59 -15.86
C TYR A 588 12.62 -25.08 -14.43
N GLY A 589 12.32 -24.20 -13.47
CA GLY A 589 12.40 -24.50 -12.04
C GLY A 589 11.12 -25.08 -11.48
N ASN A 590 11.21 -25.71 -10.31
CA ASN A 590 10.10 -26.00 -9.41
C ASN A 590 10.46 -25.68 -7.95
N ASP A 591 11.43 -24.80 -7.76
CA ASP A 591 11.85 -24.27 -6.49
C ASP A 591 10.83 -23.26 -5.96
N LEU A 592 10.53 -23.34 -4.66
CA LEU A 592 9.64 -22.43 -3.95
C LEU A 592 10.47 -21.52 -3.04
N TRP A 593 10.27 -20.23 -3.19
CA TRP A 593 10.96 -19.19 -2.43
C TRP A 593 9.99 -18.26 -1.72
N GLU A 594 10.41 -17.78 -0.56
CA GLU A 594 9.75 -16.73 0.20
C GLU A 594 10.72 -15.56 0.40
N PHE A 595 10.29 -14.36 0.07
CA PHE A 595 10.98 -13.14 0.45
C PHE A 595 10.23 -12.45 1.57
N THR A 596 10.94 -12.13 2.65
CA THR A 596 10.37 -11.43 3.81
C THR A 596 10.80 -9.96 3.76
N PRO A 597 9.91 -9.00 3.39
CA PRO A 597 10.28 -7.59 3.25
C PRO A 597 10.82 -6.95 4.53
N THR A 598 10.36 -7.41 5.69
CA THR A 598 10.76 -6.84 7.00
C THR A 598 12.21 -7.08 7.38
N ASN A 599 12.85 -8.15 6.88
CA ASN A 599 14.27 -8.44 7.11
C ASN A 599 15.11 -8.36 5.83
N GLY A 600 14.47 -8.28 4.63
CA GLY A 600 15.14 -8.20 3.34
C GLY A 600 15.79 -9.51 2.88
N GLU A 601 15.31 -10.67 3.36
CA GLU A 601 15.94 -11.97 3.13
C GLU A 601 15.06 -12.92 2.33
N TRP A 602 15.70 -13.71 1.46
CA TRP A 602 15.08 -14.84 0.79
C TRP A 602 15.25 -16.13 1.59
N THR A 603 14.20 -16.96 1.56
CA THR A 603 14.20 -18.32 2.09
C THR A 603 13.87 -19.28 0.96
N TRP A 604 14.71 -20.27 0.70
CA TRP A 604 14.33 -21.43 -0.11
C TRP A 604 13.46 -22.35 0.73
N VAL A 605 12.17 -22.42 0.42
CA VAL A 605 11.16 -23.10 1.24
C VAL A 605 10.98 -24.55 0.82
N GLY A 606 11.18 -24.88 -0.45
CA GLY A 606 10.98 -26.24 -0.96
C GLY A 606 11.22 -26.35 -2.47
N GLY A 607 10.84 -27.48 -3.04
CA GLY A 607 11.17 -27.79 -4.41
C GLY A 607 12.59 -28.33 -4.57
N THR A 608 13.11 -28.31 -5.79
CA THR A 608 14.47 -28.79 -6.03
C THR A 608 15.37 -27.66 -6.55
N ASN A 609 16.66 -27.79 -6.33
CA ASN A 609 17.68 -26.92 -6.96
C ASN A 609 18.14 -27.46 -8.33
N GLU A 610 17.41 -28.42 -8.89
CA GLU A 610 17.62 -29.03 -10.19
C GLU A 610 16.53 -28.52 -11.15
N VAL A 611 16.87 -28.35 -12.42
CA VAL A 611 15.92 -27.90 -13.44
C VAL A 611 15.12 -29.05 -14.05
N ASN A 612 13.96 -28.73 -14.66
CA ASN A 612 13.12 -29.65 -15.44
C ASN A 612 12.64 -30.90 -14.66
N GLN A 613 12.35 -30.75 -13.37
CA GLN A 613 11.91 -31.85 -12.52
C GLN A 613 10.43 -32.19 -12.71
N ALA A 614 10.12 -33.45 -12.83
CA ALA A 614 8.77 -33.94 -12.94
C ALA A 614 8.01 -33.74 -11.62
N GLY A 615 6.68 -33.52 -11.71
CA GLY A 615 5.82 -33.39 -10.53
C GLY A 615 5.62 -34.70 -9.78
N VAL A 616 5.36 -34.58 -8.47
CA VAL A 616 4.95 -35.68 -7.59
C VAL A 616 3.53 -35.42 -7.11
N TYR A 617 2.57 -36.15 -7.65
CA TYR A 617 1.13 -35.83 -7.51
C TYR A 617 0.48 -36.39 -6.24
N GLY A 618 0.94 -37.52 -5.75
CA GLY A 618 0.33 -38.18 -4.59
C GLY A 618 -1.08 -38.68 -4.85
N THR A 619 -1.99 -38.39 -3.92
CA THR A 619 -3.42 -38.75 -4.05
C THR A 619 -4.21 -37.44 -4.24
N GLU A 620 -5.07 -37.40 -5.26
CA GLU A 620 -5.94 -36.27 -5.55
C GLU A 620 -6.74 -35.83 -4.31
N GLY A 621 -6.77 -34.49 -4.09
CA GLY A 621 -7.42 -33.85 -2.95
C GLY A 621 -6.74 -34.09 -1.60
N LYS A 622 -5.55 -34.69 -1.54
CA LYS A 622 -4.83 -34.94 -0.28
C LYS A 622 -3.48 -34.25 -0.23
N PRO A 623 -3.27 -33.35 0.75
CA PRO A 623 -1.95 -32.75 0.97
C PRO A 623 -0.97 -33.84 1.45
N ALA A 624 0.29 -33.71 1.04
CA ALA A 624 1.40 -34.50 1.57
C ALA A 624 2.74 -33.79 1.36
N ALA A 625 3.65 -33.93 2.30
CA ALA A 625 4.97 -33.31 2.28
C ALA A 625 5.84 -33.69 1.06
N GLY A 626 5.52 -34.79 0.38
CA GLY A 626 6.23 -35.20 -0.84
C GLY A 626 5.56 -34.77 -2.14
N ASN A 627 4.37 -34.17 -2.08
CA ASN A 627 3.71 -33.65 -3.26
C ASN A 627 4.46 -32.42 -3.76
N MET A 628 4.60 -32.31 -5.08
CA MET A 628 5.29 -31.18 -5.72
C MET A 628 4.76 -30.98 -7.12
N PRO A 629 4.37 -29.77 -7.50
CA PRO A 629 4.08 -29.49 -8.90
C PRO A 629 5.29 -29.77 -9.80
N PRO A 630 5.10 -30.11 -11.06
CA PRO A 630 6.20 -30.19 -12.01
C PRO A 630 6.84 -28.80 -12.19
N TYR A 631 8.02 -28.79 -12.82
CA TYR A 631 8.55 -27.55 -13.35
C TYR A 631 7.47 -26.84 -14.18
N THR A 632 7.32 -25.55 -13.98
CA THR A 632 6.28 -24.78 -14.67
C THR A 632 6.67 -23.32 -14.85
N ALA A 633 6.15 -22.75 -15.92
CA ALA A 633 6.14 -21.31 -16.20
C ALA A 633 4.73 -20.96 -16.71
N GLU A 634 4.42 -19.67 -16.73
CA GLU A 634 3.22 -19.13 -17.40
C GLU A 634 1.88 -19.69 -16.87
N ALA A 635 1.83 -20.13 -15.60
CA ALA A 635 0.61 -20.63 -14.98
C ALA A 635 -0.25 -19.50 -14.42
N ALA A 636 -1.57 -19.69 -14.39
CA ALA A 636 -2.47 -18.79 -13.67
C ALA A 636 -2.40 -19.06 -12.16
N THR A 637 -2.32 -17.98 -11.35
CA THR A 637 -2.16 -18.09 -9.90
C THR A 637 -3.10 -17.17 -9.14
N TRP A 638 -3.57 -17.61 -7.96
CA TRP A 638 -4.37 -16.79 -7.04
C TRP A 638 -4.23 -17.26 -5.60
N THR A 639 -4.64 -16.40 -4.66
CA THR A 639 -4.71 -16.72 -3.22
C THR A 639 -6.17 -16.76 -2.81
N ASP A 640 -6.61 -17.84 -2.14
CA ASP A 640 -7.97 -17.90 -1.63
C ASP A 640 -8.15 -17.13 -0.32
N ALA A 641 -9.39 -16.95 0.13
CA ALA A 641 -9.72 -16.21 1.35
C ALA A 641 -9.13 -16.85 2.64
N ALA A 642 -8.71 -18.10 2.58
CA ALA A 642 -8.03 -18.80 3.67
C ALA A 642 -6.50 -18.65 3.62
N GLY A 643 -5.96 -17.91 2.63
CA GLY A 643 -4.53 -17.70 2.42
C GLY A 643 -3.82 -18.87 1.75
N ALA A 644 -4.54 -19.81 1.15
CA ALA A 644 -3.91 -20.87 0.38
C ALA A 644 -3.56 -20.37 -1.03
N PHE A 645 -2.40 -20.77 -1.55
CA PHE A 645 -1.93 -20.44 -2.89
C PHE A 645 -2.46 -21.47 -3.89
N TRP A 646 -2.98 -20.99 -4.99
CA TRP A 646 -3.52 -21.82 -6.05
C TRP A 646 -2.77 -21.57 -7.35
N MET A 647 -2.63 -22.62 -8.16
CA MET A 647 -1.96 -22.58 -9.45
C MET A 647 -2.69 -23.49 -10.43
N PHE A 648 -3.18 -22.92 -11.54
CA PHE A 648 -3.62 -23.67 -12.70
C PHE A 648 -2.42 -23.80 -13.64
N ALA A 649 -1.82 -24.98 -13.69
CA ALA A 649 -0.47 -25.17 -14.19
C ALA A 649 -0.37 -24.97 -15.71
N GLY A 650 0.64 -24.17 -16.11
CA GLY A 650 0.93 -23.82 -17.49
C GLY A 650 1.11 -25.05 -18.39
N GLY A 651 0.48 -25.01 -19.55
CA GLY A 651 0.54 -26.09 -20.55
C GLY A 651 -0.17 -27.40 -20.17
N SER A 652 -0.82 -27.43 -19.01
CA SER A 652 -1.64 -28.58 -18.56
C SER A 652 -2.96 -28.08 -17.98
N ASN A 653 -3.90 -28.99 -17.75
CA ASN A 653 -5.17 -28.65 -17.10
C ASN A 653 -5.19 -29.01 -15.60
N ILE A 654 -4.03 -29.00 -14.95
CA ILE A 654 -3.86 -29.44 -13.58
C ILE A 654 -3.99 -28.26 -12.63
N LEU A 655 -4.79 -28.46 -11.59
CA LEU A 655 -5.00 -27.49 -10.52
C LEU A 655 -4.28 -27.94 -9.25
N TRP A 656 -3.40 -27.08 -8.75
CA TRP A 656 -2.66 -27.28 -7.52
C TRP A 656 -3.06 -26.29 -6.45
N ARG A 657 -2.92 -26.70 -5.19
CA ARG A 657 -3.12 -25.85 -4.02
C ARG A 657 -1.97 -26.05 -3.02
N TYR A 658 -1.38 -24.95 -2.54
CA TYR A 658 -0.40 -24.96 -1.48
C TYR A 658 -1.00 -24.38 -0.20
N SER A 659 -0.95 -25.13 0.89
CA SER A 659 -1.48 -24.69 2.19
C SER A 659 -0.84 -25.47 3.33
N GLY A 660 -0.51 -24.77 4.42
CA GLY A 660 0.10 -25.41 5.59
C GLY A 660 1.48 -26.05 5.33
N GLY A 661 2.22 -25.55 4.34
CA GLY A 661 3.53 -26.09 3.95
C GLY A 661 3.49 -27.27 3.00
N GLU A 662 2.31 -27.67 2.48
CA GLU A 662 2.16 -28.84 1.63
C GLU A 662 1.37 -28.56 0.36
N TRP A 663 1.80 -29.16 -0.75
CA TRP A 663 1.08 -29.14 -2.02
C TRP A 663 -0.02 -30.20 -2.07
N THR A 664 -1.11 -29.85 -2.70
CA THR A 664 -2.23 -30.76 -3.01
C THR A 664 -2.57 -30.66 -4.48
N TRP A 665 -2.57 -31.80 -5.18
CA TRP A 665 -3.18 -31.90 -6.50
C TRP A 665 -4.70 -31.96 -6.35
N ILE A 666 -5.42 -30.97 -6.88
CA ILE A 666 -6.86 -30.79 -6.66
C ILE A 666 -7.69 -31.35 -7.81
N ASP A 667 -7.27 -31.11 -9.06
CA ASP A 667 -8.04 -31.50 -10.27
C ASP A 667 -7.10 -31.60 -11.48
N GLY A 668 -7.60 -32.13 -12.59
CA GLY A 668 -6.88 -32.27 -13.83
C GLY A 668 -6.19 -33.64 -13.98
N VAL A 669 -5.60 -33.89 -15.14
CA VAL A 669 -5.00 -35.17 -15.47
C VAL A 669 -3.48 -35.10 -15.49
N PRO A 670 -2.76 -35.92 -14.68
CA PRO A 670 -1.31 -35.98 -14.73
C PRO A 670 -0.77 -36.32 -16.12
N PRO A 671 0.40 -35.77 -16.54
CA PRO A 671 0.93 -35.93 -17.91
C PRO A 671 1.24 -37.39 -18.34
N THR A 672 1.17 -38.34 -17.42
CA THR A 672 1.34 -39.77 -17.71
C THR A 672 0.09 -40.40 -18.37
N GLN A 673 -1.01 -39.69 -18.41
CA GLN A 673 -2.24 -40.07 -19.08
C GLN A 673 -2.47 -39.03 -20.18
N CYS A 674 -2.30 -39.43 -21.45
CA CYS A 674 -2.44 -38.51 -22.59
C CYS A 674 -3.71 -37.68 -22.60
N CYS A 675 -3.52 -36.35 -22.86
CA CYS A 675 -4.45 -35.41 -23.47
C CYS A 675 -5.88 -35.41 -22.90
N SER A 676 -6.15 -34.54 -21.94
CA SER A 676 -7.52 -34.20 -21.58
C SER A 676 -7.95 -32.99 -22.41
N ASN A 677 -8.70 -33.25 -23.48
CA ASN A 677 -9.39 -32.18 -24.20
C ASN A 677 -10.29 -31.41 -23.22
N PRO A 678 -10.43 -30.11 -23.38
CA PRO A 678 -11.33 -29.33 -22.56
C PRO A 678 -12.76 -29.85 -22.66
N TYR A 679 -13.50 -29.78 -21.56
CA TYR A 679 -14.92 -30.10 -21.55
C TYR A 679 -15.72 -28.87 -21.10
N TYR A 680 -16.39 -28.23 -22.05
CA TYR A 680 -17.05 -26.95 -21.83
C TYR A 680 -18.38 -27.03 -21.06
N GLY A 681 -19.11 -28.14 -21.21
CA GLY A 681 -20.45 -28.30 -20.61
C GLY A 681 -21.47 -27.29 -21.14
N THR A 682 -22.38 -26.85 -20.28
CA THR A 682 -23.40 -25.85 -20.62
C THR A 682 -22.90 -24.48 -20.14
N LEU A 683 -22.97 -23.45 -21.02
CA LEU A 683 -22.57 -22.08 -20.71
C LEU A 683 -23.23 -21.59 -19.40
N GLY A 684 -22.43 -20.99 -18.53
CA GLY A 684 -22.82 -20.45 -17.23
C GLY A 684 -23.11 -21.50 -16.15
N THR A 685 -23.00 -22.82 -16.46
CA THR A 685 -23.36 -23.88 -15.53
C THR A 685 -22.11 -24.63 -15.05
N PRO A 686 -21.79 -24.60 -13.73
CA PRO A 686 -20.72 -25.45 -13.21
C PRO A 686 -21.07 -26.93 -13.33
N GLY A 687 -20.06 -27.76 -13.44
CA GLY A 687 -20.25 -29.19 -13.56
C GLY A 687 -18.98 -29.99 -13.25
N PRO A 688 -19.14 -31.21 -12.68
CA PRO A 688 -18.01 -31.99 -12.19
C PRO A 688 -17.07 -32.54 -13.30
N ASN A 689 -17.46 -32.39 -14.55
CA ASN A 689 -16.64 -32.79 -15.71
C ASN A 689 -16.14 -31.58 -16.49
N ASN A 690 -16.62 -30.37 -16.16
CA ASN A 690 -16.17 -29.17 -16.84
C ASN A 690 -14.71 -28.89 -16.46
N ILE A 691 -13.86 -28.68 -17.48
CA ILE A 691 -12.46 -28.37 -17.27
C ILE A 691 -11.94 -27.56 -18.45
N PRO A 692 -11.20 -26.46 -18.21
CA PRO A 692 -10.50 -25.76 -19.29
C PRO A 692 -9.44 -26.64 -19.93
N GLY A 693 -9.13 -26.43 -21.22
CA GLY A 693 -7.95 -27.03 -21.86
C GLY A 693 -6.65 -26.60 -21.20
N GLY A 694 -5.62 -27.42 -21.34
CA GLY A 694 -4.26 -27.06 -20.96
C GLY A 694 -3.87 -25.81 -21.72
N ARG A 695 -3.33 -24.79 -21.01
CA ARG A 695 -3.02 -23.46 -21.56
C ARG A 695 -1.92 -22.75 -20.82
N ILE A 696 -1.26 -21.84 -21.49
CA ILE A 696 -0.23 -20.94 -20.96
C ILE A 696 -0.62 -19.48 -21.19
N LEU A 697 0.05 -18.54 -20.52
CA LEU A 697 -0.10 -17.09 -20.73
C LEU A 697 -1.56 -16.63 -20.62
N THR A 698 -2.30 -17.23 -19.69
CA THR A 698 -3.70 -16.88 -19.41
C THR A 698 -3.81 -15.84 -18.33
N VAL A 699 -4.77 -14.95 -18.45
CA VAL A 699 -5.03 -13.95 -17.39
C VAL A 699 -5.99 -14.54 -16.36
N GLN A 700 -5.86 -14.05 -15.12
CA GLN A 700 -6.67 -14.51 -14.00
C GLN A 700 -7.18 -13.38 -13.13
N TRP A 701 -8.29 -13.62 -12.45
CA TRP A 701 -8.89 -12.74 -11.44
C TRP A 701 -9.52 -13.56 -10.31
N MET A 702 -9.74 -12.90 -9.19
CA MET A 702 -10.58 -13.40 -8.11
C MET A 702 -11.79 -12.48 -7.95
N ASP A 703 -12.99 -13.08 -7.85
CA ASP A 703 -14.19 -12.32 -7.48
C ASP A 703 -14.33 -12.21 -5.95
N ASP A 704 -15.21 -11.33 -5.50
CA ASP A 704 -15.49 -11.10 -4.07
C ASP A 704 -16.10 -12.32 -3.35
N PHE A 705 -16.54 -13.34 -4.11
CA PHE A 705 -17.08 -14.60 -3.60
C PHE A 705 -16.00 -15.67 -3.43
N GLY A 706 -14.75 -15.38 -3.81
CA GLY A 706 -13.64 -16.30 -3.76
C GLY A 706 -13.59 -17.31 -4.91
N ASN A 707 -14.27 -17.05 -6.02
CA ASN A 707 -14.09 -17.83 -7.24
C ASN A 707 -12.92 -17.29 -8.05
N ALA A 708 -12.14 -18.20 -8.63
CA ALA A 708 -11.10 -17.83 -9.57
C ALA A 708 -11.66 -17.79 -11.01
N TRP A 709 -11.22 -16.79 -11.76
CA TRP A 709 -11.59 -16.61 -13.16
C TRP A 709 -10.35 -16.61 -14.03
N ILE A 710 -10.42 -17.25 -15.19
CA ILE A 710 -9.37 -17.24 -16.21
C ILE A 710 -9.96 -16.87 -17.56
N PHE A 711 -9.17 -16.14 -18.37
CA PHE A 711 -9.56 -15.76 -19.73
C PHE A 711 -8.41 -15.99 -20.71
N GLY A 712 -8.74 -16.59 -21.85
CA GLY A 712 -7.84 -16.72 -22.98
C GLY A 712 -6.61 -17.57 -22.69
N GLY A 713 -5.47 -17.09 -23.14
CA GLY A 713 -4.20 -17.83 -23.15
C GLY A 713 -3.98 -18.57 -24.48
N TYR A 714 -2.85 -19.24 -24.58
CA TYR A 714 -2.49 -20.12 -25.69
C TYR A 714 -2.72 -21.57 -25.26
N GLY A 715 -3.62 -22.29 -25.93
CA GLY A 715 -3.97 -23.65 -25.49
C GLY A 715 -5.03 -24.36 -26.32
N GLU A 716 -5.49 -25.50 -25.82
CA GLU A 716 -6.40 -26.42 -26.55
C GLU A 716 -7.85 -25.95 -26.49
N ASP A 717 -8.52 -25.95 -27.66
CA ASP A 717 -9.95 -25.71 -27.82
C ASP A 717 -10.77 -27.02 -27.78
N SER A 718 -12.11 -26.91 -27.96
CA SER A 718 -13.02 -28.07 -27.95
C SER A 718 -12.78 -29.06 -29.08
N GLU A 719 -12.04 -28.69 -30.11
CA GLU A 719 -11.70 -29.52 -31.28
C GLU A 719 -10.28 -30.10 -31.22
N GLY A 720 -9.51 -29.73 -30.17
CA GLY A 720 -8.12 -30.14 -29.99
C GLY A 720 -7.12 -29.31 -30.80
N ASN A 721 -7.48 -28.07 -31.20
CA ASN A 721 -6.56 -27.13 -31.81
C ASN A 721 -5.85 -26.33 -30.72
N ASP A 722 -4.54 -26.14 -30.84
CA ASP A 722 -3.70 -25.45 -29.89
C ASP A 722 -3.32 -24.08 -30.48
N ASN A 723 -3.97 -23.02 -30.02
CA ASN A 723 -3.84 -21.63 -30.51
C ASN A 723 -4.45 -20.63 -29.47
N PRO A 724 -4.40 -19.31 -29.71
CA PRO A 724 -5.03 -18.34 -28.85
C PRO A 724 -6.53 -18.54 -28.63
N LEU A 725 -6.94 -18.39 -27.39
CA LEU A 725 -8.30 -18.55 -26.90
C LEU A 725 -8.92 -17.21 -26.45
N ASN A 726 -10.25 -17.15 -26.38
CA ASN A 726 -11.01 -16.07 -25.75
C ASN A 726 -12.14 -16.56 -24.86
N ASP A 727 -12.06 -17.80 -24.44
CA ASP A 727 -13.01 -18.40 -23.50
C ASP A 727 -12.76 -17.86 -22.08
N LEU A 728 -13.87 -17.66 -21.38
CA LEU A 728 -13.87 -17.18 -19.98
C LEU A 728 -14.39 -18.32 -19.11
N TRP A 729 -13.62 -18.66 -18.08
CA TRP A 729 -13.95 -19.73 -17.14
C TRP A 729 -13.97 -19.24 -15.72
N ARG A 730 -14.82 -19.84 -14.90
CA ARG A 730 -14.87 -19.62 -13.45
C ARG A 730 -14.70 -20.94 -12.71
N TYR A 731 -13.76 -20.99 -11.78
CA TYR A 731 -13.58 -22.08 -10.83
C TYR A 731 -14.19 -21.69 -9.49
N SER A 732 -15.03 -22.57 -8.93
CA SER A 732 -15.68 -22.37 -7.64
C SER A 732 -15.13 -23.34 -6.60
N PRO A 733 -14.20 -22.91 -5.71
CA PRO A 733 -13.54 -23.79 -4.72
C PRO A 733 -14.51 -24.50 -3.77
N GLY A 734 -15.66 -23.87 -3.47
CA GLY A 734 -16.66 -24.42 -2.55
C GLY A 734 -17.33 -25.70 -3.03
N VAL A 735 -17.38 -25.94 -4.35
CA VAL A 735 -17.94 -27.14 -4.99
C VAL A 735 -16.91 -27.91 -5.77
N ASN A 736 -15.69 -27.37 -5.94
CA ASN A 736 -14.61 -27.92 -6.76
C ASN A 736 -15.04 -28.16 -8.21
N GLU A 737 -15.66 -27.16 -8.84
CA GLU A 737 -16.19 -27.26 -10.21
C GLU A 737 -15.84 -26.03 -11.04
N TRP A 738 -15.58 -26.26 -12.33
CA TRP A 738 -15.44 -25.23 -13.34
C TRP A 738 -16.76 -24.93 -14.05
N ALA A 739 -16.94 -23.70 -14.50
CA ALA A 739 -18.00 -23.25 -15.36
C ALA A 739 -17.44 -22.45 -16.53
N TRP A 740 -17.84 -22.78 -17.76
CA TRP A 740 -17.59 -21.94 -18.92
C TRP A 740 -18.56 -20.75 -18.90
N MET A 741 -18.05 -19.52 -18.74
CA MET A 741 -18.85 -18.33 -18.51
C MET A 741 -19.05 -17.46 -19.75
N GLY A 742 -18.22 -17.60 -20.77
CA GLY A 742 -18.30 -16.78 -21.99
C GLY A 742 -17.21 -17.10 -22.99
N GLY A 743 -17.18 -16.33 -24.05
CA GLY A 743 -16.24 -16.54 -25.15
C GLY A 743 -16.56 -17.73 -26.02
N SER A 744 -15.64 -18.04 -26.91
CA SER A 744 -15.78 -19.16 -27.87
C SER A 744 -15.09 -20.40 -27.34
N ASN A 745 -15.60 -21.56 -27.72
CA ASN A 745 -14.96 -22.85 -27.47
C ASN A 745 -14.02 -23.31 -28.62
N VAL A 746 -13.71 -22.38 -29.55
CA VAL A 746 -12.73 -22.59 -30.63
C VAL A 746 -11.73 -21.43 -30.67
N VAL A 747 -10.52 -21.73 -31.11
CA VAL A 747 -9.38 -20.81 -31.14
C VAL A 747 -9.53 -19.66 -32.16
N ASN A 748 -8.62 -18.68 -32.10
CA ASN A 748 -8.37 -17.64 -33.10
C ASN A 748 -9.58 -16.73 -33.37
N GLN A 749 -10.36 -16.45 -32.33
CA GLN A 749 -11.53 -15.60 -32.47
C GLN A 749 -11.14 -14.11 -32.45
N LYS A 750 -11.67 -13.33 -33.41
CA LYS A 750 -11.50 -11.89 -33.43
C LYS A 750 -12.31 -11.20 -32.34
N GLY A 751 -11.85 -10.03 -31.89
CA GLY A 751 -12.55 -9.22 -30.93
C GLY A 751 -13.84 -8.58 -31.49
N VAL A 752 -14.85 -8.45 -30.64
CA VAL A 752 -16.10 -7.72 -30.92
C VAL A 752 -16.20 -6.54 -29.97
N TYR A 753 -15.90 -5.34 -30.47
CA TYR A 753 -15.64 -4.16 -29.63
C TYR A 753 -16.90 -3.34 -29.29
N GLY A 754 -17.93 -3.36 -30.14
CA GLY A 754 -19.13 -2.55 -29.93
C GLY A 754 -18.85 -1.05 -29.90
N THR A 755 -19.57 -0.31 -29.06
CA THR A 755 -19.35 1.11 -28.84
C THR A 755 -18.47 1.34 -27.63
N ARG A 756 -17.39 2.10 -27.78
CA ARG A 756 -16.43 2.38 -26.71
C ARG A 756 -17.13 2.99 -25.48
N GLY A 757 -16.83 2.45 -24.29
CA GLY A 757 -17.44 2.85 -23.02
C GLY A 757 -18.86 2.30 -22.80
N MET A 758 -19.36 1.42 -23.67
CA MET A 758 -20.69 0.81 -23.52
C MET A 758 -20.58 -0.71 -23.42
N ALA A 759 -21.04 -1.28 -22.32
CA ALA A 759 -21.21 -2.71 -22.18
C ALA A 759 -22.31 -3.22 -23.12
N ALA A 760 -22.14 -4.39 -23.70
CA ALA A 760 -23.17 -5.03 -24.53
C ALA A 760 -22.95 -6.56 -24.56
N PRO A 761 -24.04 -7.35 -24.64
CA PRO A 761 -23.99 -8.84 -24.61
C PRO A 761 -23.14 -9.51 -25.70
N GLY A 762 -22.78 -8.76 -26.73
CA GLY A 762 -21.95 -9.28 -27.83
C GLY A 762 -20.50 -8.83 -27.78
N ASN A 763 -20.16 -7.92 -26.88
CA ASN A 763 -18.79 -7.46 -26.72
C ASN A 763 -17.93 -8.56 -26.14
N ILE A 764 -16.74 -8.75 -26.72
CA ILE A 764 -15.77 -9.69 -26.21
C ILE A 764 -14.37 -9.34 -26.73
N PRO A 765 -13.31 -9.42 -25.89
CA PRO A 765 -11.95 -9.31 -26.36
C PRO A 765 -11.63 -10.44 -27.36
N GLY A 766 -10.75 -10.15 -28.31
CA GLY A 766 -10.24 -11.18 -29.22
C GLY A 766 -9.44 -12.25 -28.50
N ALA A 767 -9.30 -13.40 -29.12
CA ALA A 767 -8.44 -14.47 -28.64
C ALA A 767 -7.03 -13.94 -28.46
N ARG A 768 -6.44 -14.16 -27.27
CA ARG A 768 -5.18 -13.55 -26.88
C ARG A 768 -4.44 -14.32 -25.82
N TRP A 769 -3.15 -14.09 -25.75
CA TRP A 769 -2.23 -14.61 -24.76
C TRP A 769 -1.44 -13.45 -24.16
N ASP A 770 -0.89 -13.65 -22.98
CA ASP A 770 0.03 -12.73 -22.31
C ASP A 770 -0.51 -11.29 -22.17
N ALA A 771 -1.82 -11.17 -22.09
CA ALA A 771 -2.48 -9.93 -21.68
C ALA A 771 -2.30 -9.73 -20.18
N ILE A 772 -2.40 -8.51 -19.75
CA ILE A 772 -2.30 -8.15 -18.32
C ILE A 772 -3.66 -7.86 -17.73
N SER A 773 -3.78 -8.11 -16.42
CA SER A 773 -5.05 -8.05 -15.72
C SER A 773 -4.96 -7.35 -14.37
N TRP A 774 -6.11 -6.80 -13.93
CA TRP A 774 -6.32 -6.21 -12.61
C TRP A 774 -7.73 -6.49 -12.12
N THR A 775 -7.91 -6.42 -10.80
CA THR A 775 -9.23 -6.27 -10.17
C THR A 775 -9.27 -4.90 -9.52
N ASP A 776 -10.30 -4.10 -9.80
CA ASP A 776 -10.48 -2.81 -9.15
C ASP A 776 -11.16 -2.94 -7.77
N SER A 777 -11.26 -1.84 -7.05
CA SER A 777 -11.87 -1.80 -5.72
C SER A 777 -13.39 -2.08 -5.70
N SER A 778 -14.02 -2.15 -6.87
CA SER A 778 -15.44 -2.50 -7.05
C SER A 778 -15.64 -3.97 -7.46
N GLY A 779 -14.55 -4.76 -7.56
CA GLY A 779 -14.57 -6.15 -8.01
C GLY A 779 -14.70 -6.33 -9.52
N ASN A 780 -14.57 -5.27 -10.33
CA ASN A 780 -14.56 -5.42 -11.79
C ASN A 780 -13.20 -5.94 -12.26
N PHE A 781 -13.22 -6.75 -13.30
CA PHE A 781 -12.03 -7.31 -13.93
C PHE A 781 -11.57 -6.44 -15.08
N TRP A 782 -10.29 -6.15 -15.12
CA TRP A 782 -9.68 -5.34 -16.18
C TRP A 782 -8.68 -6.16 -16.97
N LEU A 783 -8.63 -5.95 -18.27
CA LEU A 783 -7.77 -6.64 -19.22
C LEU A 783 -7.14 -5.62 -20.16
N PHE A 784 -5.81 -5.69 -20.37
CA PHE A 784 -5.13 -4.81 -21.33
C PHE A 784 -4.14 -5.58 -22.19
N GLY A 785 -4.15 -5.32 -23.49
CA GLY A 785 -3.13 -5.70 -24.44
C GLY A 785 -2.98 -7.21 -24.65
N GLY A 786 -1.72 -7.66 -24.66
CA GLY A 786 -1.31 -9.03 -25.02
C GLY A 786 -1.09 -9.20 -26.54
N GLY A 787 -0.58 -10.36 -26.91
CA GLY A 787 -0.60 -10.82 -28.30
C GLY A 787 -1.96 -11.42 -28.64
N GLY A 788 -2.55 -11.12 -29.78
CA GLY A 788 -3.85 -11.69 -30.13
C GLY A 788 -4.58 -11.03 -31.28
N TYR A 789 -5.85 -11.40 -31.43
CA TYR A 789 -6.68 -11.05 -32.58
C TYR A 789 -7.46 -9.75 -32.35
N ASP A 790 -7.29 -8.79 -33.24
CA ASP A 790 -8.00 -7.52 -33.28
C ASP A 790 -9.46 -7.63 -33.81
N SER A 791 -10.14 -6.51 -34.00
CA SER A 791 -11.49 -6.47 -34.56
C SER A 791 -11.58 -6.95 -36.02
N ASN A 792 -10.48 -6.92 -36.75
CA ASN A 792 -10.38 -7.37 -38.15
C ASN A 792 -10.00 -8.85 -38.26
N GLY A 793 -9.56 -9.47 -37.19
CA GLY A 793 -8.98 -10.80 -37.16
C GLY A 793 -7.49 -10.80 -37.55
N THR A 794 -6.77 -9.70 -37.34
CA THR A 794 -5.33 -9.62 -37.45
C THR A 794 -4.69 -10.00 -36.12
N ASP A 795 -3.72 -10.88 -36.16
CA ASP A 795 -3.00 -11.41 -35.02
C ASP A 795 -1.68 -10.67 -34.83
N ASP A 796 -1.54 -9.92 -33.73
CA ASP A 796 -0.32 -9.21 -33.32
C ASP A 796 -0.55 -8.54 -31.95
N LEU A 797 0.36 -7.62 -31.50
CA LEU A 797 0.25 -6.95 -30.21
C LEU A 797 -0.92 -5.96 -30.14
N LEU A 798 -1.61 -5.97 -29.02
CA LEU A 798 -2.79 -5.17 -28.72
C LEU A 798 -2.50 -4.09 -27.65
N ASN A 799 -3.36 -3.03 -27.60
CA ASN A 799 -3.36 -2.03 -26.55
C ASN A 799 -4.78 -1.64 -26.11
N ASP A 800 -5.74 -2.49 -26.37
CA ASP A 800 -7.11 -2.32 -25.96
C ASP A 800 -7.27 -2.58 -24.46
N LEU A 801 -8.05 -1.73 -23.80
CA LEU A 801 -8.41 -1.87 -22.39
C LEU A 801 -9.88 -2.25 -22.27
N TRP A 802 -10.14 -3.30 -21.55
CA TRP A 802 -11.46 -3.85 -21.32
C TRP A 802 -11.80 -3.93 -19.85
N GLU A 803 -13.07 -3.71 -19.53
CA GLU A 803 -13.67 -3.95 -18.22
C GLU A 803 -14.69 -5.09 -18.36
N PHE A 804 -14.67 -6.02 -17.42
CA PHE A 804 -15.68 -7.06 -17.28
C PHE A 804 -16.30 -6.97 -15.89
N LYS A 805 -17.63 -7.05 -15.84
CA LYS A 805 -18.39 -7.06 -14.57
C LYS A 805 -18.87 -8.47 -14.31
N PRO A 806 -18.21 -9.22 -13.39
CA PRO A 806 -18.53 -10.61 -13.11
C PRO A 806 -19.87 -10.82 -12.42
#